data_9767158f1b494bae7dc287525be5f8be
#
_entry.id   9767158f1b494bae7dc287525be5f8be
#
_cell.length_a   1.000
_cell.length_b   1.000
_cell.length_c   1.000
_cell.angle_alpha   90.00
_cell.angle_beta   90.00
_cell.angle_gamma   90.00
#
_symmetry.space_group_name_H-M   'P 1'
#
loop_
_entity.id
_entity.type
_entity.pdbx_description
1 polymer ?
#
loop_
_entity_poly.entity_id
_entity_poly.type
_entity_poly.pdbx_seq_one_letter_code
_entity_poly.pdbx_strand_id
1 'polypeptide(L)'
;MRLAMPRSRFRLRSRSGFRPRTTLRALTALSLAASGLTAAVAMSSPAAALDNGVASTPPMGWNSWNTLGTAVTQDQVVQTIDFMASKGLVAAGYDTVTIDDGWSLNHRDGQSADLVKNSYGAMQLYDANRNPTSGTDGTGFDLTTGHLIPDPNHFPSRTVNGRTLNGIEYLSWYAHGKGMKFGLYATDTYTTCQGHPGSLGHESADAADFVAWGVDFVKYDDCPYGPQIVGPDGYNYYTQGEGRELTRSIYARVQDFQRALDAASAARGRPRVVLSVSAQPVHTGVPYLLAPDDPARTDPVVVAAGTPARQAPGYAPTGVWCGQVANLCRIGGDRGPDLEGVLYNGQLGTALRYPGNVRPGSWNDMDMMFAGWQSPYGLYGVTDTCLCHKPMSDTESRSELSILSMMASPLISGADLRTSADSQHTSDGVTWSTGISDSALAIYKNADVVAVDQDGAKPATLVGDPPGSSTAPLVLKRPLANGDTAVLLVNQDPSSTQTISTSLSALGLTGPGYSSKELWTGATGNVTGTISAPVAPHGVALYRLRPLPTTGPAAVIGDGRYHAISAGGTGGQVLEVQGTCSAPDGASGDINTWWNSHTSEQWRFDPNPDGTVHITDNCATGAQVHGTLTGPASAGGRAWVLNGYDPNSPYQKWRVIQNAATGQLTITSVATGLALDAPQPAPTSSVVLGQPDAAAPGQSWTLMVAPALGGPRS
;
A
#
# COMPACT_ATOMS: atom_id res chain seq x y z
N MET A 1 -4.39 46.25 44.08
CA MET A 1 -3.42 47.27 44.29
C MET A 1 -2.73 47.56 42.96
N ARG A 2 -3.03 48.74 42.41
CA ARG A 2 -2.54 49.23 41.11
C ARG A 2 -1.19 49.88 41.26
N LEU A 3 -0.29 49.75 40.23
CA LEU A 3 0.76 50.71 39.82
C LEU A 3 1.44 50.10 38.60
N ALA A 4 1.24 50.53 37.35
CA ALA A 4 1.57 51.80 36.70
C ALA A 4 2.98 51.75 36.04
N MET A 5 2.96 51.93 34.72
CA MET A 5 4.06 52.02 33.74
C MET A 5 5.07 53.18 34.02
N PRO A 6 6.18 53.28 33.22
CA PRO A 6 6.11 54.21 32.10
C PRO A 6 6.78 53.77 30.77
N ARG A 7 6.24 54.40 29.73
CA ARG A 7 6.74 54.45 28.35
C ARG A 7 7.84 55.49 28.22
N SER A 8 8.85 55.28 27.37
CA SER A 8 9.60 56.37 26.77
C SER A 8 9.74 56.22 25.27
N ARG A 9 9.28 57.23 24.56
CA ARG A 9 9.46 57.49 23.12
C ARG A 9 10.81 58.15 22.91
N PHE A 10 11.50 57.90 21.79
CA PHE A 10 12.38 58.85 21.16
C PHE A 10 12.16 58.93 19.63
N ARG A 11 12.26 60.18 19.17
CA ARG A 11 11.84 60.69 17.87
C ARG A 11 12.94 60.61 16.80
N LEU A 12 12.46 60.59 15.57
CA LEU A 12 13.16 60.88 14.31
C LEU A 12 13.96 62.22 14.31
N ARG A 13 15.03 62.24 13.54
CA ARG A 13 15.45 63.43 12.78
C ARG A 13 16.02 63.04 11.40
N SER A 14 15.43 63.65 10.40
CA SER A 14 15.82 63.74 8.98
C SER A 14 16.90 64.81 8.76
N ARG A 15 17.72 64.65 7.72
CA ARG A 15 18.28 65.75 6.83
C ARG A 15 18.86 65.09 5.58
N SER A 16 18.23 65.26 4.45
CA SER A 16 18.43 66.09 3.25
C SER A 16 19.88 66.22 2.75
N GLY A 17 20.17 65.66 1.52
CA GLY A 17 20.25 66.44 0.29
C GLY A 17 21.65 66.44 -0.32
N PHE A 18 21.82 65.95 -1.51
CA PHE A 18 22.43 66.69 -2.65
C PHE A 18 22.57 65.77 -3.89
N ARG A 19 22.02 66.21 -5.00
CA ARG A 19 22.30 65.78 -6.41
C ARG A 19 23.16 66.90 -7.05
N PRO A 20 23.58 66.84 -8.33
CA PRO A 20 24.12 65.79 -9.20
C PRO A 20 25.44 66.25 -9.90
N ARG A 21 26.05 65.42 -10.74
CA ARG A 21 26.68 65.85 -12.00
C ARG A 21 27.11 64.67 -12.89
N THR A 22 26.64 64.73 -14.10
CA THR A 22 26.95 63.98 -15.31
C THR A 22 28.38 64.18 -15.78
N THR A 23 29.03 63.14 -16.30
CA THR A 23 29.89 63.22 -17.49
C THR A 23 29.90 61.89 -18.26
N LEU A 24 29.74 62.03 -19.54
CA LEU A 24 29.72 61.05 -20.63
C LEU A 24 31.14 60.85 -21.18
N ARG A 25 31.53 59.66 -21.59
CA ARG A 25 32.48 59.20 -22.61
C ARG A 25 33.18 57.90 -22.16
N ALA A 26 33.48 56.86 -22.91
CA ALA A 26 33.45 56.57 -24.34
C ALA A 26 33.66 55.03 -24.44
N LEU A 27 33.22 54.47 -25.53
CA LEU A 27 33.38 53.03 -25.93
C LEU A 27 34.79 52.50 -25.85
N THR A 28 34.95 51.27 -25.36
CA THR A 28 35.87 50.28 -25.93
C THR A 28 35.28 48.88 -25.74
N ALA A 29 35.09 48.15 -26.82
CA ALA A 29 34.66 46.79 -26.88
C ALA A 29 35.77 45.88 -26.38
N LEU A 30 35.43 45.00 -25.42
CA LEU A 30 36.20 43.78 -25.14
C LEU A 30 35.20 42.66 -24.90
N SER A 31 35.20 41.73 -25.86
CA SER A 31 34.49 40.46 -25.78
C SER A 31 35.05 39.64 -24.62
N LEU A 32 34.32 39.47 -23.53
CA LEU A 32 34.55 38.44 -22.54
C LEU A 32 33.36 37.49 -22.59
N ALA A 33 33.69 36.24 -22.92
CA ALA A 33 32.79 35.10 -22.84
C ALA A 33 32.17 35.03 -21.45
N ALA A 34 30.89 35.38 -21.36
CA ALA A 34 30.07 35.10 -20.18
C ALA A 34 29.75 33.60 -20.18
N SER A 35 30.57 32.85 -19.45
CA SER A 35 30.20 31.49 -19.02
C SER A 35 29.01 31.64 -18.06
N GLY A 36 27.80 31.50 -18.61
CA GLY A 36 26.60 31.42 -17.83
C GLY A 36 26.66 30.15 -16.95
N LEU A 37 27.00 30.34 -15.67
CA LEU A 37 26.63 29.37 -14.65
C LEU A 37 25.11 29.44 -14.51
N THR A 38 24.38 28.68 -15.32
CA THR A 38 23.04 28.24 -14.97
C THR A 38 23.22 27.32 -13.77
N ALA A 39 22.99 27.85 -12.58
CA ALA A 39 22.65 27.03 -11.44
C ALA A 39 21.40 26.25 -11.87
N ALA A 40 21.58 25.03 -12.36
CA ALA A 40 20.53 24.03 -12.37
C ALA A 40 20.10 23.90 -10.92
N VAL A 41 18.98 24.52 -10.58
CA VAL A 41 18.19 24.10 -9.42
C VAL A 41 17.87 22.65 -9.76
N ALA A 42 18.60 21.71 -9.20
CA ALA A 42 18.22 20.33 -9.18
C ALA A 42 16.86 20.33 -8.45
N MET A 43 15.78 20.34 -9.22
CA MET A 43 14.48 19.93 -8.70
C MET A 43 14.72 18.51 -8.24
N SER A 44 14.86 18.32 -6.94
CA SER A 44 14.89 17.01 -6.34
C SER A 44 13.61 16.33 -6.85
N SER A 45 13.79 15.32 -7.70
CA SER A 45 12.68 14.43 -8.04
C SER A 45 12.04 14.02 -6.72
N PRO A 46 10.70 13.99 -6.61
CA PRO A 46 10.07 13.43 -5.43
C PRO A 46 10.72 12.07 -5.19
N ALA A 47 11.15 11.83 -3.96
CA ALA A 47 11.84 10.59 -3.61
C ALA A 47 11.07 9.42 -4.20
N ALA A 48 11.73 8.65 -5.04
CA ALA A 48 11.07 7.56 -5.74
C ALA A 48 10.54 6.58 -4.68
N ALA A 49 9.29 6.19 -4.84
CA ALA A 49 8.70 5.12 -4.04
C ALA A 49 9.58 3.87 -4.12
N LEU A 50 9.56 3.07 -3.05
CA LEU A 50 10.18 1.76 -3.08
C LEU A 50 9.48 0.93 -4.18
N ASP A 51 10.20 0.62 -5.24
CA ASP A 51 9.79 -0.31 -6.29
C ASP A 51 10.78 -1.46 -6.29
N ASN A 52 10.52 -2.41 -5.42
CA ASN A 52 11.33 -3.61 -5.29
C ASN A 52 10.69 -4.85 -5.93
N GLY A 53 9.57 -4.67 -6.64
CA GLY A 53 8.90 -5.72 -7.41
C GLY A 53 8.10 -6.72 -6.57
N VAL A 54 7.88 -6.46 -5.25
CA VAL A 54 7.03 -7.28 -4.37
C VAL A 54 5.84 -6.47 -3.85
N ALA A 55 4.87 -7.15 -3.23
CA ALA A 55 3.63 -6.55 -2.72
C ALA A 55 2.89 -5.71 -3.77
N SER A 56 2.76 -6.20 -5.00
CA SER A 56 2.01 -5.54 -6.08
C SER A 56 0.53 -5.33 -5.73
N THR A 57 -0.02 -6.15 -4.86
CA THR A 57 -1.30 -5.98 -4.18
C THR A 57 -1.09 -6.05 -2.67
N PRO A 58 -2.05 -5.56 -1.83
CA PRO A 58 -1.93 -5.69 -0.39
C PRO A 58 -1.72 -7.15 0.03
N PRO A 59 -0.70 -7.50 0.81
CA PRO A 59 -0.52 -8.85 1.32
C PRO A 59 -1.70 -9.32 2.17
N MET A 60 -2.02 -10.61 2.06
CA MET A 60 -3.08 -11.25 2.83
C MET A 60 -2.52 -12.47 3.55
N GLY A 61 -2.94 -12.68 4.81
CA GLY A 61 -2.39 -13.80 5.56
C GLY A 61 -2.79 -13.83 7.02
N TRP A 62 -1.87 -14.31 7.85
CA TRP A 62 -2.02 -14.45 9.29
C TRP A 62 -0.73 -14.06 10.03
N ASN A 63 -0.89 -13.54 11.23
CA ASN A 63 0.19 -13.22 12.15
C ASN A 63 -0.15 -13.78 13.55
N SER A 64 0.85 -14.35 14.22
CA SER A 64 0.68 -15.07 15.49
C SER A 64 0.40 -14.19 16.71
N TRP A 65 0.69 -12.86 16.63
CA TRP A 65 0.81 -12.00 17.81
C TRP A 65 -0.47 -11.96 18.66
N ASN A 66 -1.58 -11.55 18.04
CA ASN A 66 -2.81 -11.27 18.80
C ASN A 66 -3.37 -12.49 19.50
N THR A 67 -3.22 -13.67 18.90
CA THR A 67 -3.74 -14.94 19.45
C THR A 67 -2.75 -15.61 20.39
N LEU A 68 -1.47 -15.70 20.03
CA LEU A 68 -0.49 -16.56 20.67
C LEU A 68 0.58 -15.81 21.45
N GLY A 69 0.83 -14.52 21.12
CA GLY A 69 1.90 -13.73 21.71
C GLY A 69 3.24 -14.46 21.62
N THR A 70 4.06 -14.35 22.68
CA THR A 70 5.35 -15.04 22.80
C THR A 70 5.23 -16.54 23.11
N ALA A 71 4.01 -17.05 23.38
CA ALA A 71 3.78 -18.47 23.63
C ALA A 71 3.61 -19.28 22.34
N VAL A 72 3.80 -18.67 21.18
CA VAL A 72 3.70 -19.32 19.87
C VAL A 72 4.71 -20.47 19.75
N THR A 73 4.25 -21.61 19.22
CA THR A 73 5.08 -22.79 19.01
C THR A 73 5.05 -23.26 17.56
N GLN A 74 6.07 -24.03 17.18
CA GLN A 74 6.19 -24.62 15.84
C GLN A 74 4.94 -25.42 15.46
N ASP A 75 4.40 -26.23 16.38
CA ASP A 75 3.24 -27.08 16.11
C ASP A 75 1.97 -26.23 15.89
N GLN A 76 1.77 -25.14 16.63
CA GLN A 76 0.65 -24.22 16.42
C GLN A 76 0.74 -23.52 15.06
N VAL A 77 1.93 -23.16 14.61
CA VAL A 77 2.13 -22.58 13.28
C VAL A 77 1.84 -23.60 12.18
N VAL A 78 2.27 -24.84 12.34
CA VAL A 78 1.93 -25.95 11.42
C VAL A 78 0.42 -26.17 11.36
N GLN A 79 -0.27 -26.22 12.51
CA GLN A 79 -1.74 -26.32 12.56
C GLN A 79 -2.42 -25.16 11.80
N THR A 80 -1.93 -23.94 11.96
CA THR A 80 -2.45 -22.76 11.26
C THR A 80 -2.23 -22.88 9.74
N ILE A 81 -1.03 -23.26 9.29
CA ILE A 81 -0.72 -23.50 7.87
C ILE A 81 -1.66 -24.55 7.28
N ASP A 82 -1.84 -25.67 7.97
CA ASP A 82 -2.72 -26.76 7.52
C ASP A 82 -4.19 -26.35 7.48
N PHE A 83 -4.64 -25.57 8.46
CA PHE A 83 -5.99 -25.01 8.48
C PHE A 83 -6.20 -24.08 7.28
N MET A 84 -5.31 -23.11 7.08
CA MET A 84 -5.41 -22.14 5.97
C MET A 84 -5.44 -22.85 4.61
N ALA A 85 -4.58 -23.84 4.41
CA ALA A 85 -4.55 -24.63 3.19
C ALA A 85 -5.82 -25.47 3.01
N SER A 86 -6.25 -26.21 4.04
CA SER A 86 -7.40 -27.13 3.95
C SER A 86 -8.74 -26.41 3.87
N LYS A 87 -8.86 -25.23 4.45
CA LYS A 87 -10.10 -24.42 4.46
C LYS A 87 -10.24 -23.48 3.26
N GLY A 88 -9.28 -23.51 2.33
CA GLY A 88 -9.32 -22.74 1.10
C GLY A 88 -8.96 -21.25 1.26
N LEU A 89 -8.34 -20.86 2.38
CA LEU A 89 -7.87 -19.48 2.59
C LEU A 89 -6.73 -19.14 1.63
N VAL A 90 -5.80 -20.08 1.39
CA VAL A 90 -4.72 -19.89 0.40
C VAL A 90 -5.29 -19.62 -1.00
N ALA A 91 -6.32 -20.40 -1.40
CA ALA A 91 -6.99 -20.20 -2.68
C ALA A 91 -7.77 -18.86 -2.75
N ALA A 92 -8.17 -18.30 -1.60
CA ALA A 92 -8.79 -16.98 -1.50
C ALA A 92 -7.76 -15.82 -1.44
N GLY A 93 -6.45 -16.12 -1.46
CA GLY A 93 -5.37 -15.14 -1.47
C GLY A 93 -4.65 -14.93 -0.14
N TYR A 94 -5.10 -15.55 0.96
CA TYR A 94 -4.41 -15.49 2.26
C TYR A 94 -3.24 -16.46 2.25
N ASP A 95 -2.13 -16.05 1.67
CA ASP A 95 -0.99 -16.91 1.37
C ASP A 95 0.25 -16.64 2.25
N THR A 96 0.17 -15.72 3.21
CA THR A 96 1.30 -15.34 4.06
C THR A 96 1.07 -15.78 5.51
N VAL A 97 2.03 -16.47 6.12
CA VAL A 97 2.01 -16.85 7.54
C VAL A 97 3.20 -16.22 8.23
N THR A 98 2.95 -15.39 9.24
CA THR A 98 4.00 -14.63 9.95
C THR A 98 4.06 -15.03 11.41
N ILE A 99 5.26 -15.36 11.91
CA ILE A 99 5.54 -15.45 13.33
C ILE A 99 6.00 -14.09 13.82
N ASP A 100 5.34 -13.60 14.88
CA ASP A 100 5.65 -12.33 15.51
C ASP A 100 6.77 -12.46 16.57
N ASP A 101 6.91 -11.51 17.48
CA ASP A 101 7.94 -11.44 18.52
C ASP A 101 7.96 -12.69 19.44
N GLY A 102 9.13 -13.02 19.97
CA GLY A 102 9.34 -14.15 20.87
C GLY A 102 9.77 -15.47 20.21
N TRP A 103 10.13 -15.45 18.92
CA TRP A 103 10.58 -16.65 18.22
C TRP A 103 12.05 -17.01 18.46
N SER A 104 12.90 -16.04 18.87
CA SER A 104 14.32 -16.24 19.12
C SER A 104 14.62 -16.40 20.61
N LEU A 105 15.78 -16.96 20.92
CA LEU A 105 16.35 -16.85 22.24
C LEU A 105 16.61 -15.37 22.59
N ASN A 106 16.76 -15.08 23.89
CA ASN A 106 17.04 -13.75 24.39
C ASN A 106 18.54 -13.39 24.36
N HIS A 107 19.34 -14.12 23.60
CA HIS A 107 20.75 -13.86 23.29
C HIS A 107 21.07 -14.30 21.86
N ARG A 108 22.16 -13.77 21.31
CA ARG A 108 22.71 -14.18 20.02
C ARG A 108 23.76 -15.29 20.20
N ASP A 109 24.07 -16.00 19.10
CA ASP A 109 25.13 -17.01 19.10
C ASP A 109 26.48 -16.40 19.54
N GLY A 110 27.21 -17.14 20.38
CA GLY A 110 28.48 -16.71 20.95
C GLY A 110 28.37 -15.71 22.11
N GLN A 111 27.19 -15.24 22.48
CA GLN A 111 26.98 -14.40 23.66
C GLN A 111 26.86 -15.27 24.93
N SER A 112 27.50 -14.82 26.01
CA SER A 112 27.65 -15.63 27.23
C SER A 112 26.60 -15.41 28.30
N ALA A 113 25.66 -14.49 28.11
CA ALA A 113 24.65 -14.15 29.11
C ALA A 113 23.32 -13.77 28.47
N ASP A 114 22.25 -14.23 29.09
CA ASP A 114 20.91 -13.74 28.81
C ASP A 114 20.81 -12.27 29.18
N LEU A 115 20.05 -11.53 28.37
CA LEU A 115 19.78 -10.14 28.62
C LEU A 115 18.91 -9.98 29.88
N VAL A 116 19.28 -9.07 30.76
CA VAL A 116 18.54 -8.82 32.00
C VAL A 116 17.30 -8.01 31.71
N LYS A 117 16.13 -8.50 32.09
CA LYS A 117 14.85 -7.81 31.90
C LYS A 117 14.58 -6.83 33.06
N ASN A 118 14.08 -5.65 32.73
CA ASN A 118 13.57 -4.71 33.73
C ASN A 118 12.18 -5.13 34.25
N SER A 119 11.59 -4.34 35.16
CA SER A 119 10.27 -4.62 35.74
C SER A 119 9.11 -4.61 34.73
N TYR A 120 9.33 -4.14 33.51
CA TYR A 120 8.36 -4.16 32.41
C TYR A 120 8.63 -5.27 31.40
N GLY A 121 9.58 -6.18 31.70
CA GLY A 121 9.96 -7.26 30.78
C GLY A 121 10.95 -6.82 29.69
N ALA A 122 11.22 -5.53 29.54
CA ALA A 122 12.20 -5.02 28.61
C ALA A 122 13.64 -5.25 29.12
N MET A 123 14.57 -5.38 28.19
CA MET A 123 15.96 -5.67 28.49
C MET A 123 16.61 -4.45 29.18
N GLN A 124 17.25 -4.71 30.33
CA GLN A 124 17.99 -3.72 31.05
C GLN A 124 19.47 -3.85 30.70
N LEU A 125 19.95 -2.99 29.81
CA LEU A 125 21.36 -2.94 29.42
C LEU A 125 22.23 -2.21 30.43
N TYR A 126 21.60 -1.42 31.32
CA TYR A 126 22.26 -0.66 32.38
C TYR A 126 21.53 -0.78 33.71
N ASP A 127 22.29 -0.75 34.81
CA ASP A 127 21.72 -0.61 36.14
C ASP A 127 21.21 0.82 36.41
N ALA A 128 20.60 1.04 37.57
CA ALA A 128 20.10 2.37 38.00
C ALA A 128 21.18 3.46 38.07
N ASN A 129 22.45 3.06 38.13
CA ASN A 129 23.62 3.97 38.19
C ASN A 129 24.26 4.17 36.81
N ARG A 130 23.61 3.64 35.72
CA ARG A 130 24.13 3.65 34.36
C ARG A 130 25.40 2.82 34.14
N ASN A 131 25.67 1.82 34.98
CA ASN A 131 26.72 0.86 34.70
C ASN A 131 26.16 -0.24 33.78
N PRO A 132 26.93 -0.70 32.80
CA PRO A 132 26.54 -1.83 31.95
C PRO A 132 26.25 -3.07 32.81
N THR A 133 25.14 -3.75 32.53
CA THR A 133 24.76 -4.95 33.30
C THR A 133 25.51 -6.20 32.84
N SER A 134 26.01 -6.20 31.60
CA SER A 134 26.88 -7.27 31.05
C SER A 134 27.53 -6.83 29.74
N GLY A 135 28.62 -7.49 29.33
CA GLY A 135 29.29 -7.35 28.04
C GLY A 135 30.55 -6.49 27.99
N THR A 136 31.32 -6.72 26.93
CA THR A 136 32.63 -6.08 26.75
C THR A 136 32.54 -4.66 26.16
N ASP A 137 31.42 -4.32 25.54
CA ASP A 137 31.12 -3.00 24.97
C ASP A 137 30.26 -2.13 25.89
N GLY A 138 29.92 -2.64 27.05
CA GLY A 138 29.04 -1.98 28.00
C GLY A 138 27.56 -2.21 27.77
N THR A 139 27.16 -2.93 26.74
CA THR A 139 25.77 -3.18 26.38
C THR A 139 25.30 -4.59 26.74
N GLY A 140 26.23 -5.51 26.94
CA GLY A 140 25.92 -6.93 27.00
C GLY A 140 25.77 -7.60 25.63
N PHE A 141 25.73 -6.81 24.58
CA PHE A 141 25.75 -7.27 23.20
C PHE A 141 27.12 -7.08 22.59
N ASP A 142 27.57 -8.08 21.86
CA ASP A 142 28.55 -7.88 20.81
C ASP A 142 27.80 -7.30 19.60
N LEU A 143 27.91 -5.99 19.39
CA LEU A 143 27.29 -5.30 18.26
C LEU A 143 27.93 -5.66 16.91
N THR A 144 28.92 -6.55 16.90
CA THR A 144 29.67 -6.89 15.69
C THR A 144 29.53 -8.35 15.26
N THR A 145 29.11 -9.23 16.16
CA THR A 145 29.03 -10.69 15.88
C THR A 145 27.77 -11.32 16.49
N GLY A 146 27.49 -12.51 16.03
CA GLY A 146 26.41 -13.34 16.56
C GLY A 146 25.15 -13.33 15.67
N HIS A 147 24.61 -14.52 15.51
CA HIS A 147 23.37 -14.77 14.77
C HIS A 147 22.18 -14.90 15.73
N LEU A 148 20.98 -14.58 15.26
CA LEU A 148 19.76 -14.88 15.97
C LEU A 148 19.53 -16.39 16.02
N ILE A 149 19.12 -16.91 17.18
CA ILE A 149 18.92 -18.33 17.40
C ILE A 149 17.42 -18.57 17.63
N PRO A 150 16.74 -19.36 16.78
CA PRO A 150 15.38 -19.80 17.09
C PRO A 150 15.33 -20.52 18.45
N ASP A 151 14.35 -20.18 19.30
CA ASP A 151 14.20 -20.83 20.60
C ASP A 151 13.90 -22.33 20.39
N PRO A 152 14.81 -23.25 20.75
CA PRO A 152 14.64 -24.68 20.51
C PRO A 152 13.49 -25.30 21.31
N ASN A 153 13.01 -24.64 22.36
CA ASN A 153 11.86 -25.12 23.14
C ASN A 153 10.55 -24.88 22.40
N HIS A 154 10.46 -23.78 21.66
CA HIS A 154 9.28 -23.41 20.88
C HIS A 154 9.41 -23.83 19.41
N PHE A 155 10.61 -23.77 18.85
CA PHE A 155 10.92 -24.00 17.44
C PHE A 155 12.08 -25.00 17.28
N PRO A 156 11.86 -26.28 17.67
CA PRO A 156 12.89 -27.30 17.58
C PRO A 156 13.33 -27.57 16.13
N SER A 157 14.60 -27.89 15.98
CA SER A 157 15.13 -28.32 14.67
C SER A 157 14.47 -29.62 14.20
N ARG A 158 14.31 -29.76 12.88
CA ARG A 158 13.71 -30.92 12.22
C ARG A 158 14.62 -31.45 11.11
N THR A 159 14.69 -32.76 10.96
CA THR A 159 15.40 -33.36 9.82
C THR A 159 14.42 -33.66 8.70
N VAL A 160 14.68 -33.07 7.54
CA VAL A 160 13.89 -33.22 6.31
C VAL A 160 14.83 -33.66 5.19
N ASN A 161 14.52 -34.77 4.54
CA ASN A 161 15.33 -35.32 3.44
C ASN A 161 16.83 -35.43 3.75
N GLY A 162 17.15 -35.80 5.01
CA GLY A 162 18.53 -35.97 5.47
C GLY A 162 19.28 -34.69 5.82
N ARG A 163 18.63 -33.53 5.71
CA ARG A 163 19.17 -32.21 6.13
C ARG A 163 18.45 -31.76 7.41
N THR A 164 19.21 -31.35 8.41
CA THR A 164 18.67 -30.73 9.62
C THR A 164 18.43 -29.25 9.34
N LEU A 165 17.19 -28.82 9.51
CA LEU A 165 16.73 -27.44 9.42
C LEU A 165 16.52 -26.93 10.84
N ASN A 166 16.87 -25.66 11.11
CA ASN A 166 16.42 -25.04 12.36
C ASN A 166 14.88 -24.84 12.32
N GLY A 167 14.27 -24.51 13.47
CA GLY A 167 12.81 -24.46 13.56
C GLY A 167 12.15 -23.47 12.63
N ILE A 168 12.78 -22.31 12.38
CA ILE A 168 12.29 -21.27 11.46
C ILE A 168 12.44 -21.70 9.99
N GLU A 169 13.61 -22.24 9.63
CA GLU A 169 13.85 -22.79 8.30
C GLU A 169 12.88 -23.94 7.97
N TYR A 170 12.58 -24.81 8.98
CA TYR A 170 11.58 -25.85 8.83
C TYR A 170 10.18 -25.29 8.55
N LEU A 171 9.73 -24.28 9.27
CA LEU A 171 8.41 -23.66 9.07
C LEU A 171 8.31 -22.96 7.71
N SER A 172 9.35 -22.27 7.29
CA SER A 172 9.42 -21.70 5.95
C SER A 172 9.31 -22.77 4.86
N TRP A 173 10.10 -23.86 4.99
CA TRP A 173 10.01 -25.00 4.09
C TRP A 173 8.61 -25.61 4.06
N TYR A 174 7.96 -25.75 5.22
CA TYR A 174 6.63 -26.32 5.35
C TYR A 174 5.57 -25.45 4.69
N ALA A 175 5.59 -24.12 4.94
CA ALA A 175 4.69 -23.14 4.34
C ALA A 175 4.83 -23.11 2.81
N HIS A 176 6.06 -23.10 2.30
CA HIS A 176 6.33 -23.16 0.85
C HIS A 176 5.78 -24.45 0.22
N GLY A 177 5.89 -25.57 0.92
CA GLY A 177 5.30 -26.86 0.50
C GLY A 177 3.77 -26.84 0.38
N LYS A 178 3.10 -25.87 1.00
CA LYS A 178 1.65 -25.63 0.92
C LYS A 178 1.29 -24.47 -0.03
N GLY A 179 2.27 -23.90 -0.73
CA GLY A 179 2.07 -22.75 -1.63
C GLY A 179 1.92 -21.42 -0.90
N MET A 180 2.42 -21.31 0.33
CA MET A 180 2.35 -20.12 1.16
C MET A 180 3.72 -19.46 1.30
N LYS A 181 3.73 -18.17 1.57
CA LYS A 181 4.87 -17.37 1.97
C LYS A 181 5.04 -17.45 3.49
N PHE A 182 6.28 -17.34 3.94
CA PHE A 182 6.61 -17.34 5.36
C PHE A 182 7.18 -16.01 5.82
N GLY A 183 6.65 -15.49 6.92
CA GLY A 183 7.05 -14.22 7.51
C GLY A 183 7.66 -14.37 8.90
N LEU A 184 8.49 -13.40 9.27
CA LEU A 184 9.16 -13.35 10.56
C LEU A 184 9.16 -11.92 11.11
N TYR A 185 9.30 -11.80 12.43
CA TYR A 185 9.39 -10.51 13.12
C TYR A 185 10.84 -10.13 13.40
N ALA A 186 11.13 -8.84 13.31
CA ALA A 186 12.37 -8.22 13.75
C ALA A 186 12.09 -6.78 14.19
N THR A 187 13.11 -6.04 14.64
CA THR A 187 12.97 -4.65 15.05
C THR A 187 14.19 -3.83 14.63
N ASP A 188 13.99 -2.54 14.40
CA ASP A 188 15.04 -1.58 14.06
C ASP A 188 15.84 -1.07 15.27
N THR A 189 15.65 -1.70 16.41
CA THR A 189 16.20 -1.33 17.71
C THR A 189 17.09 -2.44 18.28
N TYR A 190 17.78 -2.20 19.40
CA TYR A 190 18.66 -3.21 20.01
C TYR A 190 17.91 -4.41 20.58
N THR A 191 16.67 -4.18 21.02
CA THR A 191 15.82 -5.23 21.55
C THR A 191 14.44 -5.16 20.93
N THR A 192 13.79 -6.32 20.79
CA THR A 192 12.38 -6.39 20.44
C THR A 192 11.49 -5.86 21.56
N CYS A 193 10.20 -5.66 21.27
CA CYS A 193 9.25 -5.21 22.29
C CYS A 193 9.11 -6.20 23.46
N GLN A 194 9.40 -7.46 23.25
CA GLN A 194 9.41 -8.50 24.31
C GLN A 194 10.79 -8.75 24.90
N GLY A 195 11.80 -8.00 24.50
CA GLY A 195 13.13 -8.03 25.06
C GLY A 195 14.03 -9.13 24.49
N HIS A 196 13.76 -9.61 23.29
CA HIS A 196 14.68 -10.44 22.51
C HIS A 196 15.67 -9.56 21.74
N PRO A 197 16.78 -10.10 21.22
CA PRO A 197 17.71 -9.31 20.43
C PRO A 197 17.07 -8.72 19.16
N GLY A 198 17.22 -7.41 18.97
CA GLY A 198 16.82 -6.68 17.77
C GLY A 198 17.91 -6.64 16.71
N SER A 199 17.61 -6.05 15.55
CA SER A 199 18.52 -6.06 14.38
C SER A 199 19.44 -4.85 14.30
N LEU A 200 19.32 -3.85 15.18
CA LEU A 200 20.19 -2.64 15.14
C LEU A 200 21.66 -3.03 15.30
N GLY A 201 22.48 -2.68 14.31
CA GLY A 201 23.90 -3.04 14.23
C GLY A 201 24.16 -4.44 13.66
N HIS A 202 23.10 -5.23 13.39
CA HIS A 202 23.17 -6.58 12.82
C HIS A 202 22.38 -6.73 11.54
N GLU A 203 21.94 -5.64 10.93
CA GLU A 203 21.02 -5.61 9.78
C GLU A 203 21.44 -6.56 8.66
N SER A 204 22.74 -6.58 8.34
CA SER A 204 23.27 -7.42 7.26
C SER A 204 23.31 -8.90 7.61
N ALA A 205 23.62 -9.25 8.86
CA ALA A 205 23.68 -10.62 9.33
C ALA A 205 22.27 -11.23 9.42
N ASP A 206 21.35 -10.50 10.06
CA ASP A 206 19.96 -10.94 10.23
C ASP A 206 19.25 -11.07 8.88
N ALA A 207 19.42 -10.09 7.98
CA ALA A 207 18.88 -10.16 6.63
C ALA A 207 19.43 -11.37 5.86
N ALA A 208 20.73 -11.68 5.99
CA ALA A 208 21.33 -12.84 5.35
C ALA A 208 20.76 -14.17 5.88
N ASP A 209 20.53 -14.26 7.19
CA ASP A 209 19.93 -15.43 7.84
C ASP A 209 18.45 -15.60 7.42
N PHE A 210 17.67 -14.54 7.46
CA PHE A 210 16.25 -14.58 7.08
C PHE A 210 16.08 -15.05 5.65
N VAL A 211 16.86 -14.48 4.72
CA VAL A 211 16.84 -14.90 3.31
C VAL A 211 17.34 -16.34 3.15
N ALA A 212 18.33 -16.77 3.96
CA ALA A 212 18.82 -18.15 3.94
C ALA A 212 17.78 -19.15 4.43
N TRP A 213 17.03 -18.80 5.47
CA TRP A 213 15.95 -19.63 6.03
C TRP A 213 14.68 -19.64 5.18
N GLY A 214 14.61 -18.79 4.15
CA GLY A 214 13.48 -18.78 3.23
C GLY A 214 12.38 -17.81 3.60
N VAL A 215 12.65 -16.82 4.44
CA VAL A 215 11.70 -15.77 4.80
C VAL A 215 11.35 -14.92 3.58
N ASP A 216 10.05 -14.66 3.35
CA ASP A 216 9.49 -13.87 2.25
C ASP A 216 8.90 -12.54 2.73
N PHE A 217 8.64 -12.41 4.02
CA PHE A 217 7.99 -11.26 4.64
C PHE A 217 8.63 -10.97 6.00
N VAL A 218 8.93 -9.72 6.31
CA VAL A 218 9.40 -9.31 7.64
C VAL A 218 8.52 -8.20 8.18
N LYS A 219 7.92 -8.43 9.37
CA LYS A 219 7.38 -7.36 10.20
C LYS A 219 8.55 -6.74 10.96
N TYR A 220 8.80 -5.45 10.74
CA TYR A 220 9.91 -4.71 11.28
C TYR A 220 9.41 -3.59 12.17
N ASP A 221 9.54 -3.78 13.47
CA ASP A 221 8.95 -2.93 14.50
C ASP A 221 9.93 -1.85 14.99
N ASP A 222 9.41 -0.86 15.71
CA ASP A 222 10.18 0.15 16.45
C ASP A 222 9.80 0.05 17.94
N CYS A 223 10.70 -0.51 18.74
CA CYS A 223 10.46 -0.84 20.15
C CYS A 223 11.33 0.03 21.06
N PRO A 224 10.91 1.25 21.38
CA PRO A 224 11.71 2.20 22.16
C PRO A 224 11.65 1.89 23.67
N TYR A 225 12.33 0.84 24.10
CA TYR A 225 12.47 0.55 25.52
C TYR A 225 13.88 0.92 26.00
N GLY A 226 14.03 2.14 26.45
CA GLY A 226 15.27 2.63 27.08
C GLY A 226 15.00 3.80 28.00
N PRO A 227 15.95 4.13 28.91
CA PRO A 227 15.80 5.31 29.75
C PRO A 227 15.71 6.58 28.92
N GLN A 228 14.81 7.46 29.30
CA GLN A 228 14.79 8.81 28.74
C GLN A 228 16.01 9.59 29.23
N ILE A 229 16.70 10.28 28.34
CA ILE A 229 17.69 11.31 28.70
C ILE A 229 17.17 12.68 28.32
N VAL A 230 17.52 13.68 29.14
CA VAL A 230 17.26 15.08 28.79
C VAL A 230 18.43 15.56 27.93
N GLY A 231 18.14 15.91 26.67
CA GLY A 231 19.13 16.48 25.76
C GLY A 231 19.55 17.92 26.16
N PRO A 232 20.60 18.46 25.52
CA PRO A 232 21.08 19.82 25.76
C PRO A 232 20.05 20.93 25.51
N ASP A 233 19.01 20.63 24.72
CA ASP A 233 17.88 21.50 24.37
C ASP A 233 16.71 21.40 25.37
N GLY A 234 16.83 20.59 26.44
CA GLY A 234 15.80 20.38 27.43
C GLY A 234 14.71 19.41 27.07
N TYR A 235 14.82 18.73 25.94
CA TYR A 235 13.87 17.67 25.54
C TYR A 235 14.31 16.30 26.03
N ASN A 236 13.31 15.42 26.24
CA ASN A 236 13.58 14.02 26.56
C ASN A 236 13.87 13.23 25.27
N TYR A 237 14.94 12.47 25.28
CA TYR A 237 15.33 11.54 24.23
C TYR A 237 15.28 10.12 24.77
N TYR A 238 14.76 9.18 23.99
CA TYR A 238 14.88 7.77 24.31
C TYR A 238 16.28 7.30 23.95
N THR A 239 16.95 6.69 24.92
CA THR A 239 18.14 5.91 24.65
C THR A 239 17.72 4.46 24.54
N GLN A 240 18.18 3.80 23.53
CA GLN A 240 17.98 2.35 23.37
C GLN A 240 18.96 1.59 24.28
N GLY A 241 18.85 1.84 25.58
CA GLY A 241 19.57 1.09 26.59
C GLY A 241 21.07 1.36 26.77
N GLU A 242 21.71 2.05 25.84
CA GLU A 242 23.17 2.20 25.86
C GLU A 242 23.69 3.51 26.47
N GLY A 243 22.80 4.42 26.88
CA GLY A 243 23.22 5.77 27.18
C GLY A 243 23.78 6.54 25.98
N ARG A 244 23.69 5.93 24.78
CA ARG A 244 23.99 6.59 23.51
C ARG A 244 22.68 7.05 22.89
N GLU A 245 22.68 8.27 22.40
CA GLU A 245 21.57 8.79 21.61
C GLU A 245 21.42 7.93 20.35
N LEU A 246 20.18 7.57 19.99
CA LEU A 246 19.92 7.06 18.65
C LEU A 246 20.23 8.19 17.67
N THR A 247 21.35 8.10 17.00
CA THR A 247 21.83 9.13 16.08
C THR A 247 21.19 9.02 14.70
N ARG A 248 20.46 7.92 14.43
CA ARG A 248 19.80 7.68 13.15
C ARG A 248 18.30 7.61 13.34
N SER A 249 17.56 8.21 12.39
CA SER A 249 16.10 8.16 12.37
C SER A 249 15.57 6.75 12.11
N ILE A 250 14.31 6.50 12.47
CA ILE A 250 13.58 5.28 12.07
C ILE A 250 13.67 5.09 10.55
N TYR A 251 13.49 6.16 9.77
CA TYR A 251 13.64 6.12 8.30
C TYR A 251 14.98 5.51 7.88
N ALA A 252 16.09 5.99 8.45
CA ALA A 252 17.41 5.52 8.07
C ALA A 252 17.65 4.07 8.50
N ARG A 253 17.21 3.68 9.71
CA ARG A 253 17.34 2.30 10.21
C ARG A 253 16.53 1.32 9.37
N VAL A 254 15.28 1.66 9.02
CA VAL A 254 14.46 0.87 8.10
C VAL A 254 15.09 0.78 6.72
N GLN A 255 15.64 1.87 6.19
CA GLN A 255 16.33 1.89 4.89
C GLN A 255 17.57 0.98 4.90
N ASP A 256 18.35 0.97 5.96
CA ASP A 256 19.53 0.12 6.09
C ASP A 256 19.13 -1.36 6.09
N PHE A 257 18.10 -1.73 6.83
CA PHE A 257 17.59 -3.11 6.83
C PHE A 257 16.99 -3.51 5.47
N GLN A 258 16.21 -2.63 4.82
CA GLN A 258 15.68 -2.90 3.48
C GLN A 258 16.81 -3.16 2.47
N ARG A 259 17.87 -2.36 2.52
CA ARG A 259 19.06 -2.56 1.66
C ARG A 259 19.76 -3.88 1.95
N ALA A 260 19.85 -4.25 3.21
CA ALA A 260 20.44 -5.53 3.63
C ALA A 260 19.63 -6.72 3.11
N LEU A 261 18.29 -6.67 3.21
CA LEU A 261 17.39 -7.69 2.65
C LEU A 261 17.53 -7.80 1.13
N ASP A 262 17.58 -6.67 0.43
CA ASP A 262 17.75 -6.64 -1.03
C ASP A 262 19.11 -7.24 -1.46
N ALA A 263 20.19 -6.89 -0.76
CA ALA A 263 21.51 -7.43 -1.01
C ALA A 263 21.57 -8.95 -0.75
N ALA A 264 21.00 -9.41 0.36
CA ALA A 264 20.94 -10.83 0.71
C ALA A 264 20.12 -11.64 -0.31
N SER A 265 18.97 -11.09 -0.75
CA SER A 265 18.11 -11.70 -1.77
C SER A 265 18.84 -11.82 -3.11
N ALA A 266 19.50 -10.75 -3.54
CA ALA A 266 20.27 -10.72 -4.77
C ALA A 266 21.45 -11.71 -4.73
N ALA A 267 22.19 -11.78 -3.62
CA ALA A 267 23.31 -12.71 -3.45
C ALA A 267 22.90 -14.18 -3.55
N ARG A 268 21.65 -14.51 -3.24
CA ARG A 268 21.11 -15.88 -3.30
C ARG A 268 20.22 -16.15 -4.51
N GLY A 269 20.00 -15.16 -5.37
CA GLY A 269 19.09 -15.27 -6.52
C GLY A 269 17.64 -15.54 -6.10
N ARG A 270 17.22 -15.03 -4.92
CA ARG A 270 15.85 -15.17 -4.40
C ARG A 270 15.02 -13.93 -4.72
N PRO A 271 13.68 -14.08 -4.78
CA PRO A 271 12.79 -12.92 -4.76
C PRO A 271 13.10 -12.01 -3.57
N ARG A 272 12.84 -10.74 -3.71
CA ARG A 272 12.97 -9.78 -2.61
C ARG A 272 11.96 -10.07 -1.51
N VAL A 273 12.32 -9.68 -0.30
CA VAL A 273 11.49 -9.86 0.89
C VAL A 273 10.55 -8.65 1.05
N VAL A 274 9.29 -8.88 1.36
CA VAL A 274 8.35 -7.82 1.73
C VAL A 274 8.73 -7.28 3.11
N LEU A 275 8.94 -5.98 3.21
CA LEU A 275 9.18 -5.30 4.49
C LEU A 275 7.92 -4.57 4.94
N SER A 276 7.40 -4.97 6.12
CA SER A 276 6.26 -4.36 6.80
C SER A 276 6.76 -3.60 8.04
N VAL A 277 6.66 -2.28 8.00
CA VAL A 277 7.13 -1.42 9.09
C VAL A 277 6.00 -1.10 10.05
N SER A 278 6.21 -1.42 11.33
CA SER A 278 5.28 -1.18 12.42
C SER A 278 5.76 -0.05 13.35
N ALA A 279 6.39 0.98 12.81
CA ALA A 279 6.80 2.14 13.58
C ALA A 279 5.57 2.93 14.04
N GLN A 280 5.27 2.87 15.32
CA GLN A 280 4.08 3.50 15.86
C GLN A 280 4.27 5.01 16.03
N PRO A 281 3.33 5.85 15.56
CA PRO A 281 3.40 7.29 15.78
C PRO A 281 3.29 7.68 17.26
N VAL A 282 2.89 6.76 18.13
CA VAL A 282 2.73 7.01 19.58
C VAL A 282 4.07 7.23 20.28
N HIS A 283 5.14 6.67 19.75
CA HIS A 283 6.49 6.86 20.28
C HIS A 283 7.17 8.12 19.76
N THR A 284 6.52 8.85 18.89
CA THR A 284 7.03 10.06 18.24
C THR A 284 6.94 11.32 19.10
N GLY A 285 6.59 11.21 20.37
CA GLY A 285 6.63 12.35 21.33
C GLY A 285 8.02 12.90 21.61
N VAL A 286 9.09 12.24 21.15
CA VAL A 286 10.48 12.55 21.52
C VAL A 286 11.34 12.77 20.27
N PRO A 287 11.98 13.95 20.09
CA PRO A 287 12.87 14.20 18.97
C PRO A 287 14.11 13.31 19.04
N TYR A 288 14.40 12.56 17.98
CA TYR A 288 15.70 11.94 17.81
C TYR A 288 16.72 12.97 17.29
N LEU A 289 17.91 12.97 17.85
CA LEU A 289 19.03 13.70 17.25
C LEU A 289 19.48 12.91 16.02
N LEU A 290 19.22 13.47 14.84
CA LEU A 290 19.67 12.85 13.61
C LEU A 290 21.16 13.06 13.40
N ALA A 291 21.87 11.99 13.05
CA ALA A 291 23.25 12.09 12.59
C ALA A 291 23.36 13.08 11.41
N PRO A 292 24.50 13.79 11.26
CA PRO A 292 24.69 14.74 10.16
C PRO A 292 24.52 14.12 8.77
N ASP A 293 24.79 12.83 8.63
CA ASP A 293 24.68 12.03 7.42
C ASP A 293 23.35 11.29 7.26
N ASP A 294 22.40 11.48 8.20
CA ASP A 294 21.11 10.83 8.12
C ASP A 294 20.32 11.37 6.90
N PRO A 295 19.95 10.50 5.94
CA PRO A 295 19.25 10.92 4.72
C PRO A 295 17.91 11.60 5.00
N ALA A 296 17.30 11.30 6.13
CA ALA A 296 16.06 11.92 6.54
C ALA A 296 16.21 13.43 6.83
N ARG A 297 17.40 13.95 7.08
CA ARG A 297 17.63 15.39 7.28
C ARG A 297 17.37 16.21 6.03
N THR A 298 17.54 15.64 4.87
CA THR A 298 17.46 16.32 3.56
C THR A 298 16.34 15.80 2.67
N ASP A 299 15.62 14.76 3.09
CA ASP A 299 14.51 14.23 2.31
C ASP A 299 13.36 15.24 2.27
N PRO A 300 13.00 15.80 1.11
CA PRO A 300 11.97 16.83 0.99
C PRO A 300 10.57 16.32 1.36
N VAL A 301 10.29 15.03 1.23
CA VAL A 301 8.99 14.45 1.60
C VAL A 301 8.86 14.41 3.12
N VAL A 302 9.93 14.06 3.80
CA VAL A 302 10.01 13.99 5.24
C VAL A 302 10.06 15.40 5.85
N VAL A 303 10.75 16.34 5.22
CA VAL A 303 10.82 17.76 5.62
C VAL A 303 9.51 18.49 5.34
N ALA A 304 8.83 18.18 4.23
CA ALA A 304 7.58 18.83 3.81
C ALA A 304 6.36 18.51 4.70
N ALA A 305 6.47 17.58 5.65
CA ALA A 305 5.40 17.28 6.59
C ALA A 305 5.11 18.39 7.62
N GLY A 306 5.72 19.58 7.45
CA GLY A 306 5.43 20.77 8.26
C GLY A 306 5.94 20.69 9.70
N THR A 307 6.87 19.80 9.97
CA THR A 307 7.48 19.60 11.28
C THR A 307 8.55 20.66 11.53
N PRO A 308 8.58 21.34 12.70
CA PRO A 308 9.68 22.24 13.03
C PRO A 308 11.03 21.54 12.87
N ALA A 309 12.09 22.28 12.53
CA ALA A 309 13.44 21.74 12.30
C ALA A 309 14.02 20.91 13.47
N ARG A 310 13.42 21.01 14.66
CA ARG A 310 13.71 20.17 15.83
C ARG A 310 13.06 18.80 15.78
N GLN A 311 12.01 18.69 15.01
CA GLN A 311 11.22 17.50 14.80
C GLN A 311 11.60 16.93 13.46
N ALA A 312 12.89 16.86 13.22
CA ALA A 312 13.43 16.28 12.02
C ALA A 312 12.73 14.94 11.73
N PRO A 313 12.89 14.46 10.58
CA PRO A 313 12.10 13.51 9.81
C PRO A 313 11.70 12.19 10.49
N GLY A 314 12.31 11.77 11.59
CA GLY A 314 11.81 10.67 12.42
C GLY A 314 10.47 10.93 13.12
N TYR A 315 9.93 12.13 12.94
CA TYR A 315 8.65 12.61 13.50
C TYR A 315 7.52 12.69 12.50
N ALA A 316 7.81 12.63 11.22
CA ALA A 316 6.75 12.52 10.26
C ALA A 316 6.03 11.19 10.49
N PRO A 317 4.68 11.17 10.53
CA PRO A 317 3.94 9.93 10.60
C PRO A 317 4.41 8.95 9.53
N THR A 318 4.47 7.67 9.84
CA THR A 318 4.86 6.60 8.88
C THR A 318 4.13 6.72 7.54
N GLY A 319 2.89 7.17 7.55
CA GLY A 319 2.12 7.48 6.36
C GLY A 319 2.71 8.54 5.42
N VAL A 320 3.79 9.22 5.80
CA VAL A 320 4.47 10.23 4.95
C VAL A 320 5.71 9.66 4.27
N TRP A 321 6.53 8.90 4.96
CA TRP A 321 7.87 8.50 4.50
C TRP A 321 8.03 7.00 4.21
N CYS A 322 7.27 6.17 4.91
CA CYS A 322 7.53 4.72 4.95
C CYS A 322 7.49 4.08 3.56
N GLY A 323 6.57 4.50 2.70
CA GLY A 323 6.47 3.96 1.33
C GLY A 323 7.66 4.23 0.42
N GLN A 324 8.69 4.94 0.90
CA GLN A 324 9.96 5.10 0.20
C GLN A 324 10.96 4.00 0.54
N VAL A 325 10.79 3.35 1.70
CA VAL A 325 11.76 2.40 2.25
C VAL A 325 11.14 1.07 2.69
N ALA A 326 9.82 0.93 2.62
CA ALA A 326 9.10 -0.29 2.99
C ALA A 326 7.87 -0.52 2.12
N ASN A 327 7.37 -1.76 2.12
CA ASN A 327 6.20 -2.17 1.35
C ASN A 327 4.88 -1.98 2.13
N LEU A 328 4.91 -2.14 3.45
CA LEU A 328 3.76 -1.93 4.31
C LEU A 328 4.12 -0.92 5.39
N CYS A 329 3.19 -0.05 5.68
CA CYS A 329 3.39 1.10 6.55
C CYS A 329 2.29 1.17 7.59
N ARG A 330 2.57 0.73 8.82
CA ARG A 330 1.67 0.89 9.95
C ARG A 330 1.38 2.36 10.18
N ILE A 331 0.11 2.75 10.15
CA ILE A 331 -0.32 4.15 10.21
C ILE A 331 -0.96 4.54 11.55
N GLY A 332 -1.22 3.58 12.41
CA GLY A 332 -1.83 3.78 13.71
C GLY A 332 -1.20 2.92 14.81
N GLY A 333 -1.59 3.16 16.05
CA GLY A 333 -1.22 2.30 17.19
C GLY A 333 -1.87 0.92 17.11
N ASP A 334 -1.48 0.03 18.03
CA ASP A 334 -2.08 -1.29 18.14
C ASP A 334 -3.57 -1.19 18.41
N ARG A 335 -4.35 -2.03 17.72
CA ARG A 335 -5.80 -2.14 17.91
C ARG A 335 -6.14 -3.28 18.87
N GLY A 336 -7.28 -3.13 19.55
CA GLY A 336 -7.93 -4.23 20.24
C GLY A 336 -8.88 -5.03 19.36
N PRO A 337 -9.45 -6.14 19.89
CA PRO A 337 -10.41 -6.97 19.19
C PRO A 337 -11.82 -6.34 19.19
N ASP A 338 -11.91 -5.11 18.72
CA ASP A 338 -13.14 -4.32 18.58
C ASP A 338 -13.19 -3.60 17.24
N LEU A 339 -14.38 -3.15 16.85
CA LEU A 339 -14.56 -2.40 15.60
C LEU A 339 -14.13 -0.94 15.73
N GLU A 340 -14.19 -0.36 16.94
CA GLU A 340 -13.90 1.05 17.18
C GLU A 340 -12.49 1.43 16.73
N GLY A 341 -11.52 0.51 16.90
CA GLY A 341 -10.15 0.72 16.48
C GLY A 341 -9.98 0.92 14.96
N VAL A 342 -10.89 0.42 14.14
CA VAL A 342 -10.84 0.58 12.68
C VAL A 342 -11.74 1.71 12.17
N LEU A 343 -12.72 2.18 12.94
CA LEU A 343 -13.62 3.26 12.57
C LEU A 343 -12.90 4.61 12.41
N TYR A 344 -13.65 5.67 12.11
CA TYR A 344 -13.07 6.98 11.76
C TYR A 344 -12.18 7.57 12.86
N ASN A 345 -12.60 7.49 14.12
CA ASN A 345 -11.80 7.97 15.26
C ASN A 345 -10.63 7.02 15.62
N GLY A 346 -10.64 5.82 15.08
CA GLY A 346 -9.50 4.89 15.10
C GLY A 346 -8.56 5.12 13.90
N GLN A 347 -8.28 4.07 13.17
CA GLN A 347 -7.27 4.13 12.11
C GLN A 347 -7.77 4.67 10.76
N LEU A 348 -9.09 4.55 10.45
CA LEU A 348 -9.64 5.01 9.18
C LEU A 348 -9.39 6.51 8.93
N GLY A 349 -9.58 7.36 9.95
CA GLY A 349 -9.32 8.80 9.81
C GLY A 349 -7.86 9.11 9.50
N THR A 350 -6.93 8.34 10.04
CA THR A 350 -5.50 8.46 9.73
C THR A 350 -5.20 7.96 8.32
N ALA A 351 -5.77 6.81 7.92
CA ALA A 351 -5.62 6.26 6.57
C ALA A 351 -6.11 7.23 5.49
N LEU A 352 -7.27 7.86 5.72
CA LEU A 352 -7.82 8.88 4.82
C LEU A 352 -6.94 10.14 4.73
N ARG A 353 -6.19 10.45 5.78
CA ARG A 353 -5.27 11.62 5.81
C ARG A 353 -3.99 11.36 5.02
N TYR A 354 -3.51 10.12 4.96
CA TYR A 354 -2.22 9.75 4.36
C TYR A 354 -2.36 8.75 3.18
N PRO A 355 -3.09 9.10 2.11
CA PRO A 355 -3.30 8.18 0.98
C PRO A 355 -2.05 8.02 0.10
N GLY A 356 -1.02 8.85 0.29
CA GLY A 356 0.12 8.96 -0.62
C GLY A 356 1.02 7.72 -0.71
N ASN A 357 1.02 6.86 0.32
CA ASN A 357 1.80 5.63 0.31
C ASN A 357 1.09 4.48 -0.44
N VAL A 358 -0.22 4.59 -0.66
CA VAL A 358 -1.02 3.48 -1.21
C VAL A 358 -0.88 3.42 -2.73
N ARG A 359 -0.15 2.42 -3.17
CA ARG A 359 0.10 2.08 -4.58
C ARG A 359 0.68 0.67 -4.67
N PRO A 360 0.73 0.04 -5.85
CA PRO A 360 1.45 -1.22 -6.04
C PRO A 360 2.88 -1.13 -5.47
N GLY A 361 3.22 -2.08 -4.61
CA GLY A 361 4.50 -2.14 -3.90
C GLY A 361 4.56 -1.38 -2.56
N SER A 362 3.53 -0.59 -2.20
CA SER A 362 3.48 0.13 -0.92
C SER A 362 2.04 0.34 -0.45
N TRP A 363 1.72 -0.07 0.76
CA TRP A 363 0.37 -0.08 1.32
C TRP A 363 0.35 0.46 2.75
N ASN A 364 -0.68 1.25 3.09
CA ASN A 364 -0.95 1.63 4.46
C ASN A 364 -1.48 0.42 5.23
N ASP A 365 -0.85 0.09 6.34
CA ASP A 365 -1.25 -1.00 7.23
C ASP A 365 -2.11 -0.43 8.38
N MET A 366 -3.37 -0.81 8.41
CA MET A 366 -4.34 -0.46 9.44
C MET A 366 -4.39 -1.50 10.56
N ASP A 367 -3.30 -2.19 10.79
CA ASP A 367 -3.14 -3.27 11.76
C ASP A 367 -3.83 -4.59 11.38
N MET A 368 -3.50 -5.63 12.11
CA MET A 368 -4.05 -6.97 11.92
C MET A 368 -5.57 -6.98 12.14
N MET A 369 -6.26 -7.78 11.33
CA MET A 369 -7.71 -7.96 11.44
C MET A 369 -8.08 -8.78 12.67
N PHE A 370 -9.16 -8.39 13.30
CA PHE A 370 -9.84 -9.15 14.34
C PHE A 370 -11.14 -9.83 13.85
N ALA A 371 -11.46 -9.73 12.56
CA ALA A 371 -12.60 -10.42 11.98
C ALA A 371 -12.59 -11.91 12.39
N GLY A 372 -13.69 -12.37 12.96
CA GLY A 372 -13.80 -13.74 13.47
C GLY A 372 -13.14 -14.00 14.83
N TRP A 373 -12.68 -12.97 15.53
CA TRP A 373 -12.14 -13.08 16.88
C TRP A 373 -13.13 -13.73 17.84
N GLN A 374 -12.72 -14.82 18.52
CA GLN A 374 -13.59 -15.60 19.42
C GLN A 374 -13.15 -15.59 20.88
N SER A 375 -11.96 -15.04 21.21
CA SER A 375 -11.49 -15.05 22.59
C SER A 375 -12.33 -14.11 23.47
N PRO A 376 -12.89 -14.59 24.60
CA PRO A 376 -13.54 -13.73 25.59
C PRO A 376 -12.50 -13.00 26.47
N TYR A 377 -11.28 -13.46 26.48
CA TYR A 377 -10.15 -12.86 27.19
C TYR A 377 -9.35 -12.06 26.17
N GLY A 378 -9.15 -10.83 26.27
CA GLY A 378 -8.43 -9.95 25.36
C GLY A 378 -7.33 -10.56 24.48
N LEU A 379 -6.35 -9.78 24.16
CA LEU A 379 -5.18 -10.21 23.36
C LEU A 379 -4.38 -11.28 24.14
N TYR A 380 -3.68 -12.15 23.39
CA TYR A 380 -2.80 -13.21 23.91
C TYR A 380 -3.49 -14.39 24.63
N GLY A 381 -4.79 -14.54 24.46
CA GLY A 381 -5.62 -15.73 24.72
C GLY A 381 -5.59 -16.37 26.11
N VAL A 382 -4.51 -16.26 26.85
CA VAL A 382 -4.23 -17.04 28.06
C VAL A 382 -3.69 -16.22 29.24
N THR A 383 -3.21 -15.01 29.01
CA THR A 383 -2.55 -14.18 30.05
C THR A 383 -3.39 -13.00 30.51
N ASP A 384 -4.41 -12.62 29.74
CA ASP A 384 -5.33 -11.58 30.14
C ASP A 384 -6.47 -12.21 30.95
N THR A 385 -6.57 -11.83 32.21
CA THR A 385 -7.63 -12.29 33.13
C THR A 385 -8.91 -11.47 33.02
N CYS A 386 -8.95 -10.49 32.11
CA CYS A 386 -10.11 -9.66 31.91
C CYS A 386 -11.11 -10.32 30.92
N LEU A 387 -12.26 -10.77 31.40
CA LEU A 387 -13.42 -11.13 30.58
C LEU A 387 -14.09 -9.88 29.94
N CYS A 388 -13.30 -8.86 29.61
CA CYS A 388 -13.80 -7.55 29.18
C CYS A 388 -13.93 -7.43 27.66
N HIS A 389 -13.48 -8.40 26.89
CA HIS A 389 -13.63 -8.41 25.44
C HIS A 389 -14.78 -9.34 25.02
N LYS A 390 -15.49 -8.90 24.00
CA LYS A 390 -16.54 -9.71 23.38
C LYS A 390 -15.99 -10.27 22.06
N PRO A 391 -16.37 -11.48 21.67
CA PRO A 391 -16.15 -11.94 20.31
C PRO A 391 -16.71 -10.91 19.32
N MET A 392 -15.99 -10.68 18.23
CA MET A 392 -16.49 -9.84 17.14
C MET A 392 -17.67 -10.55 16.45
N SER A 393 -18.77 -9.85 16.33
CA SER A 393 -19.93 -10.34 15.59
C SER A 393 -19.60 -10.48 14.09
N ASP A 394 -20.36 -11.30 13.37
CA ASP A 394 -20.26 -11.38 11.91
C ASP A 394 -20.51 -10.03 11.23
N THR A 395 -21.37 -9.17 11.82
CA THR A 395 -21.64 -7.82 11.32
C THR A 395 -20.39 -6.96 11.43
N GLU A 396 -19.77 -6.93 12.60
CA GLU A 396 -18.52 -6.16 12.82
C GLU A 396 -17.36 -6.71 11.99
N SER A 397 -17.24 -8.03 11.87
CA SER A 397 -16.23 -8.69 11.01
C SER A 397 -16.38 -8.30 9.54
N ARG A 398 -17.63 -8.20 9.02
CA ARG A 398 -17.89 -7.69 7.66
C ARG A 398 -17.53 -6.22 7.52
N SER A 399 -17.80 -5.44 8.56
CA SER A 399 -17.49 -4.00 8.57
C SER A 399 -15.98 -3.77 8.56
N GLU A 400 -15.23 -4.47 9.40
CA GLU A 400 -13.78 -4.41 9.42
C GLU A 400 -13.19 -4.77 8.07
N LEU A 401 -13.54 -5.96 7.52
CA LEU A 401 -13.03 -6.40 6.22
C LEU A 401 -13.38 -5.41 5.09
N SER A 402 -14.59 -4.84 5.11
CA SER A 402 -14.99 -3.85 4.10
C SER A 402 -14.19 -2.56 4.19
N ILE A 403 -13.95 -2.05 5.40
CA ILE A 403 -13.17 -0.82 5.62
C ILE A 403 -11.73 -1.02 5.18
N LEU A 404 -11.09 -2.11 5.61
CA LEU A 404 -9.72 -2.44 5.20
C LEU A 404 -9.62 -2.59 3.67
N SER A 405 -10.58 -3.31 3.06
CA SER A 405 -10.62 -3.48 1.60
C SER A 405 -10.80 -2.16 0.85
N MET A 406 -11.63 -1.26 1.35
CA MET A 406 -11.79 0.08 0.76
C MET A 406 -10.50 0.90 0.83
N MET A 407 -9.70 0.70 1.87
CA MET A 407 -8.44 1.41 2.07
C MET A 407 -7.23 0.73 1.42
N ALA A 408 -7.40 -0.45 0.81
CA ALA A 408 -6.31 -1.29 0.30
C ALA A 408 -5.27 -1.59 1.39
N SER A 409 -5.73 -1.88 2.59
CA SER A 409 -4.87 -2.24 3.72
C SER A 409 -4.57 -3.74 3.69
N PRO A 410 -3.38 -4.19 4.08
CA PRO A 410 -3.09 -5.61 4.19
C PRO A 410 -4.16 -6.36 4.99
N LEU A 411 -4.63 -7.49 4.47
CA LEU A 411 -5.61 -8.34 5.13
C LEU A 411 -4.90 -9.44 5.92
N ILE A 412 -4.16 -9.05 6.95
CA ILE A 412 -3.44 -9.97 7.83
C ILE A 412 -4.29 -10.26 9.06
N SER A 413 -4.73 -11.50 9.24
CA SER A 413 -5.53 -11.92 10.39
C SER A 413 -4.69 -12.03 11.65
N GLY A 414 -5.17 -11.46 12.76
CA GLY A 414 -4.69 -11.73 14.11
C GLY A 414 -5.55 -12.76 14.86
N ALA A 415 -6.68 -13.22 14.27
CA ALA A 415 -7.54 -14.22 14.85
C ALA A 415 -6.94 -15.62 14.79
N ASP A 416 -7.43 -16.54 15.61
CA ASP A 416 -6.94 -17.92 15.66
C ASP A 416 -7.43 -18.74 14.45
N LEU A 417 -6.56 -18.94 13.47
CA LEU A 417 -6.85 -19.73 12.26
C LEU A 417 -6.45 -21.20 12.47
N ARG A 418 -6.98 -21.83 13.53
CA ARG A 418 -6.84 -23.26 13.80
C ARG A 418 -8.22 -23.91 13.95
N THR A 419 -8.26 -25.24 13.99
CA THR A 419 -9.52 -25.93 14.27
C THR A 419 -9.98 -25.66 15.70
N SER A 420 -11.28 -25.81 15.97
CA SER A 420 -11.80 -25.66 17.34
C SER A 420 -11.17 -26.67 18.30
N ALA A 421 -10.72 -27.82 17.82
CA ALA A 421 -10.02 -28.83 18.63
C ALA A 421 -8.59 -28.38 18.98
N ASP A 422 -7.89 -27.78 18.02
CA ASP A 422 -6.49 -27.32 18.19
C ASP A 422 -6.36 -26.01 18.98
N SER A 423 -7.46 -25.28 19.14
CA SER A 423 -7.53 -23.97 19.79
C SER A 423 -8.36 -23.97 21.08
N GLN A 424 -8.50 -25.13 21.71
CA GLN A 424 -9.21 -25.25 23.00
C GLN A 424 -8.38 -24.69 24.15
N HIS A 425 -9.07 -23.96 25.00
CA HIS A 425 -8.57 -23.47 26.27
C HIS A 425 -9.50 -23.90 27.40
N THR A 426 -8.95 -24.18 28.57
CA THR A 426 -9.73 -24.50 29.77
C THR A 426 -9.21 -23.67 30.95
N SER A 427 -10.08 -22.91 31.58
CA SER A 427 -9.83 -22.19 32.82
C SER A 427 -11.05 -22.27 33.70
N ASP A 428 -10.86 -22.44 35.01
CA ASP A 428 -11.93 -22.48 36.02
C ASP A 428 -13.05 -23.49 35.69
N GLY A 429 -12.69 -24.60 35.04
CA GLY A 429 -13.64 -25.64 34.63
C GLY A 429 -14.49 -25.32 33.42
N VAL A 430 -14.27 -24.18 32.76
CA VAL A 430 -14.90 -23.78 31.51
C VAL A 430 -13.94 -24.05 30.34
N THR A 431 -14.41 -24.74 29.32
CA THR A 431 -13.67 -24.98 28.08
C THR A 431 -14.29 -24.15 26.97
N TRP A 432 -13.45 -23.42 26.24
CA TRP A 432 -13.84 -22.66 25.04
C TRP A 432 -12.80 -22.85 23.93
N SER A 433 -13.14 -22.45 22.71
CA SER A 433 -12.22 -22.44 21.59
C SER A 433 -12.03 -21.00 21.09
N THR A 434 -10.79 -20.62 20.75
CA THR A 434 -10.46 -19.36 20.08
C THR A 434 -10.52 -19.48 18.56
N GLY A 435 -10.68 -20.69 18.02
CA GLY A 435 -10.68 -20.96 16.58
C GLY A 435 -11.83 -20.25 15.84
N ILE A 436 -11.51 -19.77 14.65
CA ILE A 436 -12.45 -19.05 13.80
C ILE A 436 -13.70 -19.89 13.46
N SER A 437 -14.88 -19.27 13.48
CA SER A 437 -16.14 -19.91 13.09
C SER A 437 -16.25 -20.11 11.57
N ASP A 438 -17.14 -21.03 11.13
CA ASP A 438 -17.43 -21.22 9.70
C ASP A 438 -18.07 -19.96 9.08
N SER A 439 -18.85 -19.16 9.82
CA SER A 439 -19.42 -17.90 9.35
C SER A 439 -18.33 -16.85 9.12
N ALA A 440 -17.39 -16.71 10.05
CA ALA A 440 -16.24 -15.82 9.89
C ALA A 440 -15.34 -16.28 8.73
N LEU A 441 -15.12 -17.60 8.59
CA LEU A 441 -14.37 -18.15 7.46
C LEU A 441 -15.02 -17.81 6.10
N ALA A 442 -16.36 -17.79 6.03
CA ALA A 442 -17.08 -17.35 4.84
C ALA A 442 -16.90 -15.84 4.56
N ILE A 443 -16.76 -15.02 5.60
CA ILE A 443 -16.45 -13.59 5.48
C ILE A 443 -15.07 -13.39 4.82
N TYR A 444 -14.04 -14.06 5.31
CA TYR A 444 -12.68 -14.01 4.72
C TYR A 444 -12.67 -14.41 3.24
N LYS A 445 -13.50 -15.36 2.85
CA LYS A 445 -13.54 -15.90 1.47
C LYS A 445 -14.53 -15.18 0.55
N ASN A 446 -15.10 -14.04 0.94
CA ASN A 446 -15.93 -13.26 0.03
C ASN A 446 -15.09 -12.68 -1.10
N ALA A 447 -15.11 -13.34 -2.24
CA ALA A 447 -14.27 -12.98 -3.38
C ALA A 447 -14.58 -11.58 -3.95
N ASP A 448 -15.82 -11.11 -3.86
CA ASP A 448 -16.20 -9.77 -4.33
C ASP A 448 -15.58 -8.67 -3.45
N VAL A 449 -15.55 -8.86 -2.14
CA VAL A 449 -14.96 -7.91 -1.18
C VAL A 449 -13.43 -7.96 -1.27
N VAL A 450 -12.84 -9.16 -1.30
CA VAL A 450 -11.40 -9.36 -1.50
C VAL A 450 -10.94 -8.72 -2.82
N ALA A 451 -11.73 -8.82 -3.90
CA ALA A 451 -11.41 -8.18 -5.16
C ALA A 451 -11.39 -6.64 -5.09
N VAL A 452 -12.13 -6.03 -4.15
CA VAL A 452 -12.00 -4.59 -3.89
C VAL A 452 -10.66 -4.29 -3.22
N ASP A 453 -10.22 -5.09 -2.25
CA ASP A 453 -8.93 -4.93 -1.59
C ASP A 453 -7.76 -5.07 -2.58
N GLN A 454 -7.78 -6.14 -3.35
CA GLN A 454 -6.71 -6.52 -4.29
C GLN A 454 -6.68 -5.70 -5.59
N ASP A 455 -7.58 -4.73 -5.74
CA ASP A 455 -7.54 -3.78 -6.84
C ASP A 455 -6.37 -2.80 -6.63
N GLY A 456 -5.45 -2.74 -7.59
CA GLY A 456 -4.25 -1.89 -7.54
C GLY A 456 -4.51 -0.38 -7.62
N ALA A 457 -5.78 0.06 -7.66
CA ALA A 457 -6.16 1.46 -7.69
C ALA A 457 -5.93 2.16 -6.33
N LYS A 458 -6.12 3.48 -6.33
CA LYS A 458 -5.99 4.33 -5.14
C LYS A 458 -6.96 3.88 -4.03
N PRO A 459 -6.65 4.15 -2.74
CA PRO A 459 -7.54 3.87 -1.64
C PRO A 459 -8.80 4.72 -1.72
N ALA A 460 -9.79 4.38 -0.91
CA ALA A 460 -11.02 5.15 -0.81
C ALA A 460 -10.79 6.57 -0.31
N THR A 461 -11.73 7.42 -0.67
CA THR A 461 -11.88 8.78 -0.12
C THR A 461 -13.21 8.92 0.60
N LEU A 462 -13.24 9.79 1.60
CA LEU A 462 -14.48 10.17 2.27
C LEU A 462 -15.36 11.00 1.32
N VAL A 463 -16.67 10.75 1.33
CA VAL A 463 -17.67 11.52 0.59
C VAL A 463 -18.33 12.49 1.55
N GLY A 464 -18.19 13.78 1.31
CA GLY A 464 -18.64 14.83 2.23
C GLY A 464 -17.60 15.22 3.28
N ASP A 465 -18.06 15.88 4.34
CA ASP A 465 -17.22 16.36 5.43
C ASP A 465 -16.88 15.25 6.43
N PRO A 466 -15.82 15.40 7.21
CA PRO A 466 -15.54 14.53 8.35
C PRO A 466 -16.75 14.42 9.30
N PRO A 467 -16.98 13.25 9.92
CA PRO A 467 -18.14 13.05 10.78
C PRO A 467 -18.12 13.98 11.99
N GLY A 468 -19.25 14.58 12.29
CA GLY A 468 -19.41 15.51 13.43
C GLY A 468 -19.47 14.80 14.79
N SER A 469 -19.61 13.45 14.81
CA SER A 469 -19.59 12.62 16.02
C SER A 469 -19.06 11.23 15.69
N SER A 470 -18.70 10.46 16.73
CA SER A 470 -18.25 9.07 16.61
C SER A 470 -19.35 8.09 16.14
N THR A 471 -20.61 8.51 16.17
CA THR A 471 -21.77 7.70 15.75
C THR A 471 -22.35 8.15 14.40
N ALA A 472 -21.82 9.24 13.82
CA ALA A 472 -22.29 9.74 12.53
C ALA A 472 -21.94 8.74 11.42
N PRO A 473 -22.84 8.49 10.46
CA PRO A 473 -22.58 7.59 9.36
C PRO A 473 -21.48 8.13 8.43
N LEU A 474 -20.77 7.21 7.76
CA LEU A 474 -19.77 7.53 6.76
C LEU A 474 -20.16 6.98 5.40
N VAL A 475 -19.73 7.67 4.37
CA VAL A 475 -19.73 7.17 2.99
C VAL A 475 -18.32 7.22 2.44
N LEU A 476 -17.80 6.10 2.00
CA LEU A 476 -16.51 6.01 1.33
C LEU A 476 -16.72 5.66 -0.13
N LYS A 477 -15.87 6.24 -0.99
CA LYS A 477 -15.82 5.96 -2.42
C LYS A 477 -14.41 5.55 -2.83
N ARG A 478 -14.28 4.42 -3.56
CA ARG A 478 -13.04 3.96 -4.16
C ARG A 478 -13.22 3.72 -5.66
N PRO A 479 -12.51 4.45 -6.54
CA PRO A 479 -12.45 4.08 -7.95
C PRO A 479 -11.67 2.77 -8.08
N LEU A 480 -12.12 1.87 -8.97
CA LEU A 480 -11.46 0.60 -9.26
C LEU A 480 -10.76 0.66 -10.63
N ALA A 481 -9.70 -0.12 -10.79
CA ALA A 481 -8.86 -0.10 -11.99
C ALA A 481 -9.63 -0.35 -13.29
N ASN A 482 -10.70 -1.14 -13.23
CA ASN A 482 -11.55 -1.45 -14.40
C ASN A 482 -12.62 -0.39 -14.71
N GLY A 483 -12.61 0.78 -14.03
CA GLY A 483 -13.58 1.85 -14.18
C GLY A 483 -14.87 1.69 -13.37
N ASP A 484 -15.04 0.61 -12.62
CA ASP A 484 -16.11 0.49 -11.63
C ASP A 484 -15.81 1.40 -10.41
N THR A 485 -16.78 1.59 -9.56
CA THR A 485 -16.61 2.33 -8.30
C THR A 485 -17.16 1.51 -7.14
N ALA A 486 -16.34 1.29 -6.13
CA ALA A 486 -16.81 0.74 -4.86
C ALA A 486 -17.33 1.88 -3.97
N VAL A 487 -18.47 1.65 -3.32
CA VAL A 487 -19.12 2.60 -2.41
C VAL A 487 -19.48 1.87 -1.13
N LEU A 488 -18.94 2.34 -0.01
CA LEU A 488 -19.19 1.78 1.32
C LEU A 488 -20.02 2.75 2.16
N LEU A 489 -21.15 2.29 2.63
CA LEU A 489 -21.99 2.95 3.62
C LEU A 489 -21.67 2.35 4.98
N VAL A 490 -21.22 3.14 5.95
CA VAL A 490 -20.79 2.67 7.28
C VAL A 490 -21.67 3.27 8.35
N ASN A 491 -22.28 2.44 9.18
CA ASN A 491 -22.96 2.84 10.40
C ASN A 491 -22.01 2.70 11.59
N GLN A 492 -21.52 3.82 12.12
CA GLN A 492 -20.63 3.85 13.30
C GLN A 492 -21.39 3.78 14.63
N ASP A 493 -22.73 3.85 14.63
CA ASP A 493 -23.53 3.76 15.84
C ASP A 493 -23.62 2.29 16.30
N PRO A 494 -23.19 1.98 17.55
CA PRO A 494 -23.24 0.61 18.06
C PRO A 494 -24.64 0.14 18.44
N SER A 495 -25.66 1.01 18.43
CA SER A 495 -26.96 0.76 19.07
C SER A 495 -28.16 0.83 18.12
N SER A 496 -28.08 1.62 17.05
CA SER A 496 -29.25 1.88 16.20
C SER A 496 -28.97 1.63 14.72
N THR A 497 -30.01 1.10 14.03
CA THR A 497 -29.97 1.01 12.56
C THR A 497 -30.17 2.41 11.98
N GLN A 498 -29.31 2.76 11.02
CA GLN A 498 -29.37 4.04 10.32
C GLN A 498 -29.65 3.81 8.81
N THR A 499 -30.53 4.61 8.22
CA THR A 499 -30.68 4.67 6.78
C THR A 499 -29.64 5.64 6.23
N ILE A 500 -28.63 5.09 5.54
CA ILE A 500 -27.52 5.86 4.98
C ILE A 500 -27.72 5.99 3.48
N SER A 501 -27.58 7.22 2.98
CA SER A 501 -27.84 7.54 1.58
C SER A 501 -26.75 8.44 1.01
N THR A 502 -26.45 8.26 -0.27
CA THR A 502 -25.57 9.15 -1.05
C THR A 502 -26.06 9.24 -2.49
N SER A 503 -25.90 10.40 -3.12
CA SER A 503 -26.25 10.56 -4.53
C SER A 503 -25.08 10.23 -5.45
N LEU A 504 -25.38 9.84 -6.69
CA LEU A 504 -24.34 9.65 -7.72
C LEU A 504 -23.54 10.94 -7.93
N SER A 505 -24.16 12.11 -7.85
CA SER A 505 -23.47 13.40 -7.96
C SER A 505 -22.50 13.65 -6.80
N ALA A 506 -22.87 13.32 -5.54
CA ALA A 506 -21.97 13.41 -4.39
C ALA A 506 -20.78 12.45 -4.53
N LEU A 507 -20.99 11.30 -5.18
CA LEU A 507 -19.92 10.39 -5.56
C LEU A 507 -19.08 10.90 -6.73
N GLY A 508 -19.43 12.02 -7.38
CA GLY A 508 -18.78 12.51 -8.59
C GLY A 508 -19.02 11.59 -9.81
N LEU A 509 -20.09 10.83 -9.80
CA LEU A 509 -20.49 9.92 -10.86
C LEU A 509 -21.50 10.61 -11.78
N THR A 510 -21.12 10.86 -13.02
CA THR A 510 -21.88 11.69 -13.98
C THR A 510 -22.60 10.89 -15.06
N GLY A 511 -22.49 9.56 -15.03
CA GLY A 511 -23.17 8.67 -16.00
C GLY A 511 -24.70 8.71 -15.87
N PRO A 512 -25.44 8.28 -16.89
CA PRO A 512 -26.91 8.25 -16.88
C PRO A 512 -27.48 7.26 -15.87
N GLY A 513 -26.68 6.31 -15.41
CA GLY A 513 -27.00 5.31 -14.42
C GLY A 513 -25.87 4.30 -14.27
N TYR A 514 -25.98 3.47 -13.27
CA TYR A 514 -25.02 2.45 -12.92
C TYR A 514 -25.73 1.15 -12.57
N SER A 515 -25.24 0.00 -13.05
CA SER A 515 -25.60 -1.27 -12.44
C SER A 515 -24.89 -1.36 -11.10
N SER A 516 -25.59 -1.89 -10.10
CA SER A 516 -25.08 -2.05 -8.75
C SER A 516 -25.11 -3.51 -8.32
N LYS A 517 -24.10 -3.93 -7.57
CA LYS A 517 -24.09 -5.18 -6.83
C LYS A 517 -23.72 -4.86 -5.37
N GLU A 518 -24.56 -5.28 -4.44
CA GLU A 518 -24.22 -5.25 -3.01
C GLU A 518 -23.39 -6.50 -2.71
N LEU A 519 -22.17 -6.34 -2.22
CA LEU A 519 -21.13 -7.39 -2.25
C LEU A 519 -21.29 -8.44 -1.13
N TRP A 520 -22.03 -8.13 -0.08
CA TRP A 520 -22.29 -9.10 0.99
C TRP A 520 -23.51 -9.98 0.71
N THR A 521 -24.55 -9.42 0.15
CA THR A 521 -25.80 -10.14 -0.15
C THR A 521 -25.87 -10.68 -1.56
N GLY A 522 -25.01 -10.16 -2.45
CA GLY A 522 -25.07 -10.44 -3.88
C GLY A 522 -26.25 -9.77 -4.62
N ALA A 523 -27.03 -8.94 -3.95
CA ALA A 523 -28.18 -8.25 -4.55
C ALA A 523 -27.73 -7.32 -5.67
N THR A 524 -28.41 -7.38 -6.81
CA THR A 524 -28.12 -6.56 -7.98
C THR A 524 -29.26 -5.62 -8.31
N GLY A 525 -28.95 -4.49 -8.91
CA GLY A 525 -29.93 -3.49 -9.33
C GLY A 525 -29.33 -2.43 -10.23
N ASN A 526 -30.12 -1.40 -10.53
CA ASN A 526 -29.67 -0.21 -11.25
C ASN A 526 -29.87 1.03 -10.38
N VAL A 527 -28.93 1.95 -10.42
CA VAL A 527 -28.95 3.22 -9.70
C VAL A 527 -28.89 4.36 -10.71
N THR A 528 -29.86 5.27 -10.66
CA THR A 528 -29.92 6.47 -11.53
C THR A 528 -29.87 7.79 -10.74
N GLY A 529 -29.88 7.75 -9.42
CA GLY A 529 -29.87 8.96 -8.57
C GLY A 529 -29.18 8.77 -7.24
N THR A 530 -29.76 7.97 -6.37
CA THR A 530 -29.31 7.79 -4.98
C THR A 530 -29.15 6.33 -4.65
N ILE A 531 -28.09 6.02 -3.89
CA ILE A 531 -27.89 4.74 -3.22
C ILE A 531 -28.36 4.96 -1.79
N SER A 532 -29.18 4.05 -1.27
CA SER A 532 -29.69 4.10 0.11
C SER A 532 -29.84 2.70 0.65
N ALA A 533 -29.43 2.49 1.89
CA ALA A 533 -29.61 1.22 2.59
C ALA A 533 -29.88 1.44 4.07
N PRO A 534 -30.75 0.62 4.70
CA PRO A 534 -30.75 0.47 6.14
C PRO A 534 -29.50 -0.33 6.55
N VAL A 535 -28.67 0.26 7.39
CA VAL A 535 -27.41 -0.33 7.86
C VAL A 535 -27.53 -0.59 9.36
N ALA A 536 -27.40 -1.83 9.75
CA ALA A 536 -27.47 -2.27 11.16
C ALA A 536 -26.42 -1.56 12.04
N PRO A 537 -26.56 -1.57 13.37
CA PRO A 537 -25.53 -1.09 14.27
C PRO A 537 -24.18 -1.71 13.96
N HIS A 538 -23.10 -0.89 13.92
CA HIS A 538 -21.75 -1.29 13.53
C HIS A 538 -21.66 -2.02 12.18
N GLY A 539 -22.70 -1.89 11.33
CA GLY A 539 -22.78 -2.57 10.05
C GLY A 539 -22.30 -1.73 8.88
N VAL A 540 -22.30 -2.38 7.72
CA VAL A 540 -21.96 -1.75 6.43
C VAL A 540 -22.89 -2.23 5.32
N ALA A 541 -22.94 -1.46 4.22
CA ALA A 541 -23.40 -1.93 2.92
C ALA A 541 -22.35 -1.53 1.87
N LEU A 542 -21.79 -2.53 1.18
CA LEU A 542 -20.72 -2.34 0.21
C LEU A 542 -21.21 -2.62 -1.20
N TYR A 543 -21.23 -1.59 -2.01
CA TYR A 543 -21.69 -1.65 -3.40
C TYR A 543 -20.53 -1.55 -4.37
N ARG A 544 -20.61 -2.32 -5.46
CA ARG A 544 -19.83 -2.10 -6.67
C ARG A 544 -20.74 -1.53 -7.73
N LEU A 545 -20.40 -0.36 -8.26
CA LEU A 545 -21.12 0.36 -9.28
C LEU A 545 -20.37 0.27 -10.60
N ARG A 546 -21.04 -0.20 -11.62
CA ARG A 546 -20.55 -0.24 -13.00
C ARG A 546 -21.36 0.74 -13.83
N PRO A 547 -20.75 1.65 -14.60
CA PRO A 547 -21.49 2.52 -15.51
C PRO A 547 -22.43 1.72 -16.40
N LEU A 548 -23.70 2.11 -16.47
CA LEU A 548 -24.59 1.54 -17.49
C LEU A 548 -24.16 2.05 -18.86
N PRO A 549 -24.24 1.19 -19.88
CA PRO A 549 -24.03 1.65 -21.25
C PRO A 549 -24.96 2.84 -21.54
N THR A 550 -24.43 3.91 -22.07
CA THR A 550 -25.25 4.98 -22.58
C THR A 550 -26.04 4.44 -23.79
N THR A 551 -27.37 4.44 -23.68
CA THR A 551 -28.22 4.06 -24.79
C THR A 551 -28.17 5.16 -25.85
N GLY A 552 -27.13 5.15 -26.67
CA GLY A 552 -26.97 6.09 -27.78
C GLY A 552 -25.63 5.87 -28.48
N PRO A 553 -25.58 5.80 -29.80
CA PRO A 553 -24.34 5.53 -30.54
C PRO A 553 -23.31 6.66 -30.50
N ALA A 554 -23.52 7.73 -29.71
CA ALA A 554 -22.78 8.98 -29.87
C ALA A 554 -21.93 9.45 -28.68
N ALA A 555 -21.98 8.83 -27.50
CA ALA A 555 -21.42 9.48 -26.28
C ALA A 555 -19.89 9.31 -26.14
N VAL A 556 -19.24 8.48 -26.90
CA VAL A 556 -17.80 8.19 -26.78
C VAL A 556 -17.00 8.71 -27.98
N ILE A 557 -17.63 8.74 -29.14
CA ILE A 557 -16.99 9.20 -30.38
C ILE A 557 -17.16 10.71 -30.46
N GLY A 558 -16.05 11.43 -30.48
CA GLY A 558 -16.04 12.91 -30.57
C GLY A 558 -16.26 13.63 -29.24
N ASP A 559 -16.14 12.97 -28.08
CA ASP A 559 -16.18 13.61 -26.77
C ASP A 559 -14.89 14.39 -26.44
N GLY A 560 -13.88 14.29 -27.30
CA GLY A 560 -12.58 14.95 -27.17
C GLY A 560 -11.69 14.39 -26.05
N ARG A 561 -12.09 13.26 -25.43
CA ARG A 561 -11.34 12.62 -24.34
C ARG A 561 -10.50 11.48 -24.84
N TYR A 562 -9.43 11.19 -24.10
CA TYR A 562 -8.64 9.98 -24.30
C TYR A 562 -9.22 8.80 -23.52
N HIS A 563 -9.19 7.63 -24.11
CA HIS A 563 -9.72 6.38 -23.60
C HIS A 563 -8.65 5.29 -23.66
N ALA A 564 -8.63 4.39 -22.69
CA ALA A 564 -7.98 3.10 -22.87
C ALA A 564 -8.94 2.16 -23.61
N ILE A 565 -8.43 1.37 -24.53
CA ILE A 565 -9.20 0.43 -25.32
C ILE A 565 -8.81 -0.98 -24.89
N SER A 566 -9.67 -1.68 -24.15
CA SER A 566 -9.40 -3.03 -23.67
C SER A 566 -10.10 -4.07 -24.54
N ALA A 567 -9.36 -5.08 -25.00
CA ALA A 567 -9.90 -6.20 -25.76
C ALA A 567 -10.59 -7.22 -24.84
N GLY A 568 -11.73 -7.75 -25.27
CA GLY A 568 -12.43 -8.83 -24.60
C GLY A 568 -11.60 -10.11 -24.55
N GLY A 569 -11.70 -10.85 -23.44
CA GLY A 569 -10.94 -12.10 -23.25
C GLY A 569 -9.47 -11.94 -22.90
N THR A 570 -8.95 -10.71 -22.80
CA THR A 570 -7.54 -10.44 -22.51
C THR A 570 -7.22 -10.16 -21.04
N GLY A 571 -8.19 -10.31 -20.14
CA GLY A 571 -7.97 -10.05 -18.70
C GLY A 571 -7.75 -8.58 -18.34
N GLY A 572 -8.20 -7.65 -19.21
CA GLY A 572 -8.07 -6.21 -18.98
C GLY A 572 -6.86 -5.55 -19.66
N GLN A 573 -6.19 -6.27 -20.54
CA GLN A 573 -5.10 -5.69 -21.35
C GLN A 573 -5.65 -4.68 -22.36
N VAL A 574 -4.88 -3.62 -22.59
CA VAL A 574 -5.27 -2.48 -23.43
C VAL A 574 -4.43 -2.38 -24.69
N LEU A 575 -5.01 -1.75 -25.72
CA LEU A 575 -4.29 -1.39 -26.94
C LEU A 575 -3.19 -0.36 -26.62
N GLU A 576 -1.98 -0.65 -27.03
CA GLU A 576 -0.79 0.19 -26.84
C GLU A 576 -0.06 0.41 -28.15
N VAL A 577 0.67 1.52 -28.24
CA VAL A 577 1.70 1.73 -29.27
C VAL A 577 2.95 0.96 -28.85
N GLN A 578 3.37 -0.03 -29.63
CA GLN A 578 4.52 -0.87 -29.31
C GLN A 578 5.80 -0.04 -29.13
N GLY A 579 6.46 -0.24 -28.00
CA GLY A 579 7.72 0.44 -27.68
C GLY A 579 7.55 1.84 -27.07
N THR A 580 6.36 2.17 -26.61
CA THR A 580 6.01 3.46 -26.01
C THR A 580 5.95 4.63 -27.00
N CYS A 581 5.64 5.83 -26.50
CA CYS A 581 5.57 7.06 -27.31
C CYS A 581 6.88 7.47 -28.00
N SER A 582 7.96 6.75 -27.75
CA SER A 582 9.25 6.96 -28.45
C SER A 582 9.42 6.07 -29.69
N ALA A 583 8.42 5.27 -30.02
CA ALA A 583 8.47 4.37 -31.15
C ALA A 583 8.51 5.14 -32.49
N PRO A 584 9.27 4.65 -33.48
CA PRO A 584 9.33 5.28 -34.79
C PRO A 584 7.98 5.17 -35.51
N ASP A 585 7.77 6.04 -36.49
CA ASP A 585 6.64 5.98 -37.43
C ASP A 585 6.49 4.55 -38.00
N GLY A 586 5.29 4.00 -37.97
CA GLY A 586 5.04 2.63 -38.36
C GLY A 586 5.11 1.60 -37.24
N ALA A 587 5.21 2.03 -35.98
CA ALA A 587 5.14 1.11 -34.84
C ALA A 587 3.85 0.31 -34.81
N SER A 588 3.94 -1.00 -34.52
CA SER A 588 2.78 -1.87 -34.42
C SER A 588 1.89 -1.52 -33.23
N GLY A 589 0.58 -1.69 -33.36
CA GLY A 589 -0.31 -1.80 -32.24
C GLY A 589 -0.13 -3.17 -31.57
N ASP A 590 -0.07 -3.22 -30.27
CA ASP A 590 -0.14 -4.44 -29.49
C ASP A 590 -1.05 -4.27 -28.28
N ILE A 591 -1.26 -5.31 -27.51
CA ILE A 591 -1.99 -5.25 -26.23
C ILE A 591 -1.00 -5.41 -25.08
N ASN A 592 -1.22 -4.63 -24.03
CA ASN A 592 -0.36 -4.68 -22.85
C ASN A 592 -1.17 -4.53 -21.56
N THR A 593 -0.56 -4.77 -20.44
CA THR A 593 -1.18 -4.53 -19.14
C THR A 593 -1.38 -3.02 -18.94
N TRP A 594 -2.58 -2.63 -18.51
CA TRP A 594 -2.89 -1.23 -18.24
C TRP A 594 -2.00 -0.62 -17.17
N TRP A 595 -1.23 0.38 -17.54
CA TRP A 595 -0.39 1.20 -16.66
C TRP A 595 -0.90 2.65 -16.73
N ASN A 596 -1.66 3.08 -15.77
CA ASN A 596 -2.36 4.38 -15.68
C ASN A 596 -1.52 5.64 -16.02
N SER A 597 -0.25 5.50 -16.35
CA SER A 597 0.70 6.58 -16.60
C SER A 597 1.20 6.66 -18.05
N HIS A 598 0.89 5.68 -18.90
CA HIS A 598 1.44 5.66 -20.24
C HIS A 598 0.48 6.29 -21.25
N THR A 599 0.94 7.35 -21.91
CA THR A 599 0.18 8.01 -22.97
C THR A 599 0.07 7.13 -24.23
N SER A 600 0.97 6.15 -24.40
CA SER A 600 0.92 5.13 -25.45
C SER A 600 -0.28 4.18 -25.38
N GLU A 601 -0.98 4.12 -24.25
CA GLU A 601 -2.17 3.31 -24.02
C GLU A 601 -3.47 4.12 -24.10
N GLN A 602 -3.40 5.39 -24.48
CA GLN A 602 -4.51 6.32 -24.47
C GLN A 602 -4.86 6.76 -25.88
N TRP A 603 -6.14 6.59 -26.25
CA TRP A 603 -6.65 6.79 -27.60
C TRP A 603 -7.86 7.69 -27.61
N ARG A 604 -7.94 8.58 -28.59
CA ARG A 604 -9.08 9.45 -28.84
C ARG A 604 -9.74 9.09 -30.16
N PHE A 605 -11.05 9.10 -30.15
CA PHE A 605 -11.89 8.82 -31.33
C PHE A 605 -12.37 10.15 -31.92
N ASP A 606 -11.78 10.56 -33.02
CA ASP A 606 -12.11 11.82 -33.67
C ASP A 606 -13.03 11.57 -34.89
N PRO A 607 -14.24 12.16 -34.93
CA PRO A 607 -15.21 11.93 -36.00
C PRO A 607 -14.79 12.58 -37.30
N ASN A 608 -15.00 11.87 -38.40
CA ASN A 608 -14.84 12.39 -39.75
C ASN A 608 -16.18 12.86 -40.33
N PRO A 609 -16.19 13.79 -41.30
CA PRO A 609 -17.42 14.29 -41.91
C PRO A 609 -18.25 13.20 -42.62
N ASP A 610 -17.64 12.07 -42.98
CA ASP A 610 -18.30 10.90 -43.68
C ASP A 610 -18.91 9.90 -42.68
N GLY A 611 -18.95 10.21 -41.37
CA GLY A 611 -19.50 9.35 -40.33
C GLY A 611 -18.57 8.23 -39.89
N THR A 612 -17.35 8.19 -40.38
CA THR A 612 -16.28 7.33 -39.87
C THR A 612 -15.51 8.03 -38.75
N VAL A 613 -14.58 7.36 -38.13
CA VAL A 613 -13.66 7.96 -37.12
C VAL A 613 -12.21 7.69 -37.51
N HIS A 614 -11.31 8.57 -37.09
CA HIS A 614 -9.91 8.22 -36.94
C HIS A 614 -9.57 8.10 -35.47
N ILE A 615 -8.61 7.24 -35.14
CA ILE A 615 -8.25 6.89 -33.76
C ILE A 615 -6.83 7.37 -33.54
N THR A 616 -6.67 8.34 -32.63
CA THR A 616 -5.42 9.05 -32.41
C THR A 616 -4.87 8.70 -31.02
N ASP A 617 -3.57 8.42 -30.93
CA ASP A 617 -2.89 8.19 -29.63
C ASP A 617 -2.64 9.48 -28.85
N ASN A 618 -2.25 9.39 -27.59
CA ASN A 618 -1.88 10.51 -26.72
C ASN A 618 -0.37 10.72 -26.65
N CYS A 619 0.37 10.33 -27.68
CA CYS A 619 1.84 10.31 -27.68
C CYS A 619 2.52 11.62 -28.10
N ALA A 620 1.88 12.77 -28.01
CA ALA A 620 2.54 14.02 -28.36
C ALA A 620 3.69 14.35 -27.38
N THR A 621 4.92 14.26 -27.86
CA THR A 621 6.10 14.71 -27.13
C THR A 621 6.89 15.70 -27.99
N GLY A 622 6.93 16.96 -27.56
CA GLY A 622 7.67 18.04 -28.27
C GLY A 622 7.11 18.38 -29.65
N ALA A 623 7.89 18.21 -30.70
CA ALA A 623 7.48 18.51 -32.09
C ALA A 623 6.81 17.32 -32.79
N GLN A 624 6.60 16.20 -32.11
CA GLN A 624 5.95 15.03 -32.70
C GLN A 624 4.44 15.18 -32.72
N VAL A 625 3.87 14.81 -33.84
CA VAL A 625 2.41 14.79 -34.08
C VAL A 625 1.84 13.53 -33.49
N HIS A 626 0.61 13.58 -32.95
CA HIS A 626 -0.09 12.38 -32.51
C HIS A 626 -0.16 11.34 -33.62
N GLY A 627 0.08 10.08 -33.27
CA GLY A 627 -0.04 8.99 -34.20
C GLY A 627 -1.49 8.58 -34.45
N THR A 628 -1.78 8.11 -35.65
CA THR A 628 -3.13 7.62 -36.05
C THR A 628 -3.09 6.13 -36.31
N LEU A 629 -4.00 5.39 -35.67
CA LEU A 629 -4.15 3.94 -35.86
C LEU A 629 -4.48 3.64 -37.32
N THR A 630 -3.69 2.80 -37.94
CA THR A 630 -3.75 2.44 -39.36
C THR A 630 -3.93 0.95 -39.50
N GLY A 631 -4.89 0.53 -40.32
CA GLY A 631 -5.16 -0.89 -40.60
C GLY A 631 -4.34 -1.42 -41.78
N PRO A 632 -3.97 -2.72 -41.79
CA PRO A 632 -3.33 -3.37 -42.91
C PRO A 632 -4.33 -3.62 -44.08
N ALA A 633 -3.80 -3.92 -45.26
CA ALA A 633 -4.58 -4.19 -46.44
C ALA A 633 -5.21 -5.61 -46.48
N SER A 634 -4.82 -6.51 -45.56
CA SER A 634 -5.26 -7.90 -45.57
C SER A 634 -5.47 -8.47 -44.17
N ALA A 635 -6.31 -9.50 -44.06
CA ALA A 635 -6.50 -10.24 -42.82
C ALA A 635 -5.19 -10.84 -42.28
N GLY A 636 -5.04 -10.88 -40.96
CA GLY A 636 -3.84 -11.34 -40.26
C GLY A 636 -2.69 -10.32 -40.24
N GLY A 637 -2.80 -9.24 -41.01
CA GLY A 637 -1.83 -8.14 -40.96
C GLY A 637 -1.97 -7.35 -39.65
N ARG A 638 -0.85 -6.87 -39.12
CA ARG A 638 -0.81 -6.08 -37.89
C ARG A 638 -1.35 -4.68 -38.13
N ALA A 639 -2.09 -4.16 -37.16
CA ALA A 639 -2.37 -2.73 -37.08
C ALA A 639 -1.09 -1.98 -36.68
N TRP A 640 -0.95 -0.74 -37.14
CA TRP A 640 0.21 0.11 -36.81
C TRP A 640 -0.21 1.57 -36.65
N VAL A 641 0.70 2.39 -36.19
CA VAL A 641 0.48 3.82 -35.98
C VAL A 641 1.33 4.61 -36.96
N LEU A 642 0.73 5.55 -37.64
CA LEU A 642 1.40 6.52 -38.52
C LEU A 642 1.31 7.91 -37.96
N ASN A 643 2.38 8.71 -38.10
CA ASN A 643 2.39 10.11 -37.69
C ASN A 643 1.40 10.93 -38.50
N GLY A 644 0.40 11.49 -37.81
CA GLY A 644 -0.65 12.31 -38.38
C GLY A 644 -1.75 11.54 -39.09
N TYR A 645 -2.86 12.24 -39.31
CA TYR A 645 -4.05 11.74 -39.99
C TYR A 645 -4.08 12.20 -41.45
N ASP A 646 -4.18 11.27 -42.40
CA ASP A 646 -4.48 11.55 -43.80
C ASP A 646 -5.98 11.35 -44.07
N PRO A 647 -6.75 12.42 -44.29
CA PRO A 647 -8.19 12.30 -44.52
C PRO A 647 -8.57 11.55 -45.83
N ASN A 648 -7.58 11.35 -46.73
CA ASN A 648 -7.77 10.61 -47.97
C ASN A 648 -7.45 9.12 -47.82
N SER A 649 -6.77 8.71 -46.73
CA SER A 649 -6.43 7.31 -46.50
C SER A 649 -7.62 6.54 -45.90
N PRO A 650 -8.19 5.55 -46.62
CA PRO A 650 -9.25 4.70 -46.06
C PRO A 650 -8.73 3.76 -44.98
N TYR A 651 -7.38 3.55 -44.89
CA TYR A 651 -6.75 2.69 -43.91
C TYR A 651 -6.65 3.31 -42.51
N GLN A 652 -6.78 4.63 -42.39
CA GLN A 652 -6.85 5.36 -41.15
C GLN A 652 -8.26 5.69 -40.68
N LYS A 653 -9.27 5.22 -41.46
CA LYS A 653 -10.68 5.39 -41.12
C LYS A 653 -11.28 4.10 -40.60
N TRP A 654 -12.07 4.29 -39.55
CA TRP A 654 -12.68 3.17 -38.82
C TRP A 654 -14.20 3.37 -38.68
N ARG A 655 -14.94 2.29 -38.73
CA ARG A 655 -16.33 2.23 -38.29
C ARG A 655 -16.39 1.60 -36.92
N VAL A 656 -16.99 2.32 -35.96
CA VAL A 656 -17.14 1.84 -34.61
C VAL A 656 -18.61 1.62 -34.32
N ILE A 657 -18.94 0.42 -33.92
CA ILE A 657 -20.32 0.00 -33.62
C ILE A 657 -20.35 -0.42 -32.16
N GLN A 658 -21.23 0.20 -31.37
CA GLN A 658 -21.45 -0.19 -30.01
C GLN A 658 -22.61 -1.17 -29.88
N ASN A 659 -22.38 -2.29 -29.20
CA ASN A 659 -23.42 -3.22 -28.82
C ASN A 659 -24.26 -2.59 -27.70
N ALA A 660 -25.54 -2.34 -27.98
CA ALA A 660 -26.43 -1.67 -27.02
C ALA A 660 -26.69 -2.48 -25.74
N ALA A 661 -26.51 -3.81 -25.77
CA ALA A 661 -26.73 -4.66 -24.62
C ALA A 661 -25.48 -4.80 -23.71
N THR A 662 -24.27 -4.79 -24.28
CA THR A 662 -23.02 -5.03 -23.55
C THR A 662 -22.18 -3.79 -23.40
N GLY A 663 -22.43 -2.71 -24.16
CA GLY A 663 -21.59 -1.53 -24.23
C GLY A 663 -20.26 -1.72 -24.97
N GLN A 664 -19.99 -2.93 -25.43
CA GLN A 664 -18.76 -3.27 -26.15
C GLN A 664 -18.75 -2.71 -27.56
N LEU A 665 -17.57 -2.38 -28.04
CA LEU A 665 -17.35 -1.83 -29.37
C LEU A 665 -16.81 -2.91 -30.32
N THR A 666 -17.28 -2.88 -31.56
CA THR A 666 -16.62 -3.51 -32.71
C THR A 666 -16.01 -2.41 -33.55
N ILE A 667 -14.70 -2.50 -33.85
CA ILE A 667 -13.94 -1.52 -34.61
C ILE A 667 -13.53 -2.14 -35.93
N THR A 668 -14.05 -1.64 -37.04
CA THR A 668 -13.78 -2.20 -38.37
C THR A 668 -13.10 -1.19 -39.29
N SER A 669 -12.10 -1.66 -40.02
CA SER A 669 -11.40 -0.83 -41.03
C SER A 669 -12.32 -0.48 -42.20
N VAL A 670 -12.36 0.77 -42.59
CA VAL A 670 -13.13 1.22 -43.75
C VAL A 670 -12.54 0.69 -45.07
N ALA A 671 -11.22 0.55 -45.12
CA ALA A 671 -10.51 0.07 -46.30
C ALA A 671 -10.81 -1.39 -46.64
N THR A 672 -10.97 -2.24 -45.61
CA THR A 672 -11.02 -3.70 -45.79
C THR A 672 -12.30 -4.34 -45.27
N GLY A 673 -13.06 -3.67 -44.43
CA GLY A 673 -14.18 -4.23 -43.68
C GLY A 673 -13.79 -5.24 -42.61
N LEU A 674 -12.49 -5.44 -42.38
CA LEU A 674 -11.97 -6.35 -41.35
C LEU A 674 -12.05 -5.71 -39.94
N ALA A 675 -12.25 -6.54 -38.92
CA ALA A 675 -12.34 -6.11 -37.55
C ALA A 675 -10.97 -6.02 -36.88
N LEU A 676 -10.76 -5.00 -36.05
CA LEU A 676 -9.61 -4.92 -35.15
C LEU A 676 -9.70 -6.06 -34.14
N ASP A 677 -8.65 -6.86 -34.02
CA ASP A 677 -8.63 -8.13 -33.30
C ASP A 677 -7.35 -8.29 -32.47
N ALA A 678 -7.52 -8.69 -31.24
CA ALA A 678 -6.46 -9.13 -30.33
C ALA A 678 -6.59 -10.65 -30.11
N PRO A 679 -6.11 -11.49 -31.05
CA PRO A 679 -6.41 -12.93 -31.07
C PRO A 679 -5.68 -13.70 -29.96
N GLN A 680 -4.67 -13.11 -29.33
CA GLN A 680 -3.88 -13.71 -28.25
C GLN A 680 -4.04 -12.90 -26.95
N PRO A 681 -4.48 -13.50 -25.85
CA PRO A 681 -4.70 -12.80 -24.59
C PRO A 681 -3.41 -12.66 -23.75
N ALA A 682 -2.28 -12.36 -24.38
CA ALA A 682 -0.99 -12.23 -23.67
C ALA A 682 -0.40 -10.82 -23.87
N PRO A 683 0.28 -10.25 -22.88
CA PRO A 683 0.98 -8.97 -23.01
C PRO A 683 1.92 -8.97 -24.21
N THR A 684 2.07 -7.81 -24.87
CA THR A 684 2.88 -7.61 -26.08
C THR A 684 2.45 -8.43 -27.31
N SER A 685 1.23 -8.97 -27.29
CA SER A 685 0.65 -9.66 -28.46
C SER A 685 0.16 -8.66 -29.49
N SER A 686 0.47 -8.90 -30.74
CA SER A 686 0.09 -7.99 -31.83
C SER A 686 -1.41 -7.91 -32.02
N VAL A 687 -1.90 -6.69 -32.20
CA VAL A 687 -3.26 -6.44 -32.69
C VAL A 687 -3.26 -6.50 -34.22
N VAL A 688 -4.19 -7.25 -34.77
CA VAL A 688 -4.30 -7.53 -36.20
C VAL A 688 -5.67 -7.14 -36.73
N LEU A 689 -5.89 -7.27 -38.04
CA LEU A 689 -7.26 -7.27 -38.63
C LEU A 689 -7.70 -8.70 -38.89
N GLY A 690 -8.82 -9.10 -38.30
CA GLY A 690 -9.47 -10.40 -38.50
C GLY A 690 -10.77 -10.31 -39.32
N GLN A 691 -11.25 -11.44 -39.87
CA GLN A 691 -12.61 -11.48 -40.38
C GLN A 691 -13.59 -11.15 -39.25
N PRO A 692 -14.62 -10.33 -39.51
CA PRO A 692 -15.58 -10.00 -38.46
C PRO A 692 -16.25 -11.26 -37.91
N ASP A 693 -16.10 -11.49 -36.61
CA ASP A 693 -16.73 -12.59 -35.88
C ASP A 693 -17.24 -12.07 -34.53
N ALA A 694 -18.54 -12.02 -34.37
CA ALA A 694 -19.18 -11.54 -33.16
C ALA A 694 -18.94 -12.47 -31.95
N ALA A 695 -18.47 -13.70 -32.16
CA ALA A 695 -18.11 -14.64 -31.11
C ALA A 695 -16.63 -14.56 -30.72
N ALA A 696 -15.79 -13.86 -31.50
CA ALA A 696 -14.37 -13.69 -31.17
C ALA A 696 -14.19 -12.66 -30.07
N PRO A 697 -13.72 -13.04 -28.86
CA PRO A 697 -13.58 -12.12 -27.75
C PRO A 697 -12.56 -11.03 -28.05
N GLY A 698 -11.51 -11.30 -28.82
CA GLY A 698 -10.49 -10.34 -29.22
C GLY A 698 -10.98 -9.20 -30.13
N GLN A 699 -12.17 -9.35 -30.75
CA GLN A 699 -12.79 -8.31 -31.57
C GLN A 699 -13.82 -7.46 -30.81
N SER A 700 -14.00 -7.73 -29.53
CA SER A 700 -14.92 -7.02 -28.65
C SER A 700 -14.11 -6.08 -27.77
N TRP A 701 -14.30 -4.78 -27.91
CA TRP A 701 -13.49 -3.75 -27.24
C TRP A 701 -14.30 -2.97 -26.23
N THR A 702 -13.71 -2.69 -25.08
CA THR A 702 -14.31 -1.88 -24.01
C THR A 702 -13.51 -0.60 -23.83
N LEU A 703 -14.19 0.54 -23.77
CA LEU A 703 -13.54 1.82 -23.50
C LEU A 703 -13.56 2.14 -22.00
N MET A 704 -12.43 2.59 -21.52
CA MET A 704 -12.28 3.14 -20.20
C MET A 704 -11.80 4.59 -20.35
N VAL A 705 -12.47 5.56 -19.69
CA VAL A 705 -12.02 6.94 -19.73
C VAL A 705 -10.65 6.99 -19.07
N ALA A 706 -9.63 7.41 -19.83
CA ALA A 706 -8.32 7.64 -19.25
C ALA A 706 -8.43 8.74 -18.19
N PRO A 707 -7.86 8.56 -16.99
CA PRO A 707 -7.84 9.60 -16.00
C PRO A 707 -7.18 10.83 -16.61
N ALA A 708 -7.79 12.01 -16.40
CA ALA A 708 -7.20 13.26 -16.84
C ALA A 708 -5.81 13.37 -16.22
N LEU A 709 -4.78 13.14 -16.99
CA LEU A 709 -3.42 13.45 -16.58
C LEU A 709 -3.38 14.97 -16.41
N GLY A 710 -3.15 15.43 -15.18
CA GLY A 710 -2.85 16.81 -14.92
C GLY A 710 -1.76 17.27 -15.91
N GLY A 711 -1.98 18.38 -16.56
CA GLY A 711 -1.32 18.99 -17.71
C GLY A 711 0.11 18.59 -18.07
N PRO A 712 0.61 19.00 -19.22
CA PRO A 712 1.88 18.53 -19.73
C PRO A 712 2.97 18.78 -18.69
N ARG A 713 3.61 17.73 -18.23
CA ARG A 713 4.87 17.86 -17.50
C ARG A 713 5.91 18.28 -18.53
N SER A 714 6.29 19.55 -18.43
CA SER A 714 7.44 20.13 -19.15
C SER A 714 8.73 19.42 -18.80
#